data_78dd110962db5d6e7d818b1904b07fcc
#
_entry.id   78dd110962db5d6e7d818b1904b07fcc
#
_cell.length_a   1.000
_cell.length_b   1.000
_cell.length_c   1.000
_cell.angle_alpha   90.00
_cell.angle_beta   90.00
_cell.angle_gamma   90.00
#
_symmetry.space_group_name_H-M   'P 1'
#
loop_
_entity.id
_entity.type
_entity.pdbx_description
1 polymer ?
#
loop_
_entity_poly.entity_id
_entity_poly.type
_entity_poly.pdbx_seq_one_letter_code
_entity_poly.pdbx_strand_id
1 'polypeptide(L)'
;MFKIKGYLKKFWYLILACICLLFVQAQTELTLPDYMSDIVSVGIQAGGFASPVSDVLTEETYQHLLLFVDQKDQKTVKKDYKKVIKVNQDIIDTFPKAKGKTVYQLKDLSSDEESELEDILMKPMLIITSLDSMDTSSKEYQEKFGQLPPNMSVYDAISFMDESQKSKMFEDMDTRIDTMGESTLKIAAGNGVKAEYKKLGADIDKVQTDYIFKTGLKMLGIALLGTVAAISVAFFATKVGAGVARALRKDVFEKVESFSNEEFNHFSTASLITRTTNDITQVQMVTMMLLRIVCFAPIIGIGALIKVLKESPSMTWIIAVVILVIFGVMAVAFAVVMPKFKIIQNLIDCLNLTMRENLSGMLVIRAFGNEKHSEDRFDKANKDVTNLNLFVNRSMASIMPIMMFIFNVVTLVIVYYGSKQIDLGNLAIGQMMAFMQYAMQIIMAFLMIAMIAIMLPRASVAANRVYEIIETKPTIQDPTNPVALDESKKGLVEFNHVSFAYPGASEPVLKDIDFVAKPGQTTAFIGSTGSGKSTLINLVPRFYEVSEGSIKVAGVDVREMTQHELRDRIGLVPQKGNLFSGTIRSNLKYGAPEATDEELEEVIRVAQAKEFIDQKEERFDMEISQGGTNVSGGQKQRLAIARAIAKNPDIYIFDDSFSALDFKTDAKLRQELNQLVKKTKSTVLLVGQRIASIMDADQIIVLDEGRIVGKGTHEELMKSCQVYQEIAYSQLSKEELSHE
;
A
#
# COMPACT_ATOMS: atom_id res chain seq x y z
N MET A 1 6.76 -3.42 -10.08
CA MET A 1 6.37 -4.28 -8.93
C MET A 1 7.27 -5.50 -8.71
N PHE A 2 7.81 -6.15 -9.71
CA PHE A 2 8.75 -7.28 -9.52
C PHE A 2 9.96 -6.94 -8.64
N LYS A 3 10.43 -5.70 -8.69
CA LYS A 3 11.56 -5.21 -7.90
C LYS A 3 11.31 -5.19 -6.37
N ILE A 4 10.05 -5.06 -5.93
CA ILE A 4 9.66 -5.09 -4.49
C ILE A 4 9.72 -6.52 -3.91
N LYS A 5 9.79 -7.55 -4.75
CA LYS A 5 9.81 -8.96 -4.34
C LYS A 5 10.88 -9.28 -3.28
N GLY A 6 12.05 -8.61 -3.37
CA GLY A 6 13.13 -8.76 -2.38
C GLY A 6 12.72 -8.35 -0.95
N TYR A 7 11.97 -7.26 -0.85
CA TYR A 7 11.47 -6.76 0.44
C TYR A 7 10.33 -7.61 0.99
N LEU A 8 9.43 -8.10 0.13
CA LEU A 8 8.34 -9.01 0.51
C LEU A 8 8.88 -10.34 1.04
N LYS A 9 10.00 -10.83 0.50
CA LYS A 9 10.62 -12.09 0.93
C LYS A 9 10.97 -12.09 2.43
N LYS A 10 11.29 -10.93 3.02
CA LYS A 10 11.56 -10.80 4.47
C LYS A 10 10.31 -11.09 5.33
N PHE A 11 9.11 -10.98 4.77
CA PHE A 11 7.83 -11.15 5.46
C PHE A 11 7.03 -12.36 4.97
N TRP A 12 7.69 -13.34 4.32
CA TRP A 12 7.03 -14.49 3.69
C TRP A 12 6.10 -15.25 4.63
N TYR A 13 6.49 -15.40 5.90
CA TYR A 13 5.69 -16.09 6.92
C TYR A 13 4.38 -15.35 7.26
N LEU A 14 4.41 -14.00 7.29
CA LEU A 14 3.21 -13.20 7.50
C LEU A 14 2.30 -13.21 6.25
N ILE A 15 2.89 -13.24 5.06
CA ILE A 15 2.16 -13.36 3.81
C ILE A 15 1.45 -14.70 3.72
N LEU A 16 2.13 -15.78 4.10
CA LEU A 16 1.54 -17.13 4.15
C LEU A 16 0.39 -17.17 5.16
N ALA A 17 0.59 -16.62 6.36
CA ALA A 17 -0.46 -16.51 7.38
C ALA A 17 -1.67 -15.72 6.87
N CYS A 18 -1.44 -14.59 6.15
CA CYS A 18 -2.52 -13.84 5.50
C CYS A 18 -3.31 -14.70 4.50
N ILE A 19 -2.63 -15.47 3.64
CA ILE A 19 -3.28 -16.30 2.62
C ILE A 19 -4.13 -17.40 3.29
N CYS A 20 -3.60 -18.07 4.32
CA CYS A 20 -4.35 -19.07 5.08
C CYS A 20 -5.60 -18.46 5.74
N LEU A 21 -5.46 -17.29 6.37
CA LEU A 21 -6.58 -16.60 7.01
C LEU A 21 -7.61 -16.08 6.00
N LEU A 22 -7.18 -15.64 4.82
CA LEU A 22 -8.09 -15.25 3.73
C LEU A 22 -8.90 -16.44 3.22
N PHE A 23 -8.28 -17.62 3.18
CA PHE A 23 -9.01 -18.86 2.84
C PHE A 23 -10.06 -19.17 3.90
N VAL A 24 -9.72 -19.08 5.19
CA VAL A 24 -10.68 -19.27 6.30
C VAL A 24 -11.81 -18.24 6.19
N GLN A 25 -11.49 -16.96 6.00
CA GLN A 25 -12.47 -15.89 5.82
C GLN A 25 -13.41 -16.19 4.64
N ALA A 26 -12.86 -16.56 3.49
CA ALA A 26 -13.67 -16.86 2.31
C ALA A 26 -14.59 -18.07 2.54
N GLN A 27 -14.09 -19.13 3.18
CA GLN A 27 -14.91 -20.31 3.52
C GLN A 27 -16.04 -19.95 4.48
N THR A 28 -15.77 -19.14 5.51
CA THR A 28 -16.83 -18.68 6.42
C THR A 28 -17.88 -17.85 5.70
N GLU A 29 -17.48 -16.92 4.83
CA GLU A 29 -18.41 -16.09 4.05
C GLU A 29 -19.22 -16.90 3.05
N LEU A 30 -18.65 -17.95 2.43
CA LEU A 30 -19.32 -18.84 1.51
C LEU A 30 -20.29 -19.83 2.20
N THR A 31 -20.09 -20.11 3.49
CA THR A 31 -20.93 -21.03 4.25
C THR A 31 -22.16 -20.33 4.86
N LEU A 32 -22.12 -19.01 5.06
CA LEU A 32 -23.24 -18.25 5.62
C LEU A 32 -24.54 -18.36 4.79
N PRO A 33 -24.52 -18.25 3.42
CA PRO A 33 -25.70 -18.47 2.61
C PRO A 33 -26.29 -19.87 2.76
N ASP A 34 -25.46 -20.92 2.98
CA ASP A 34 -25.95 -22.29 3.19
C ASP A 34 -26.78 -22.38 4.46
N TYR A 35 -26.26 -21.85 5.59
CA TYR A 35 -27.04 -21.82 6.84
C TYR A 35 -28.31 -20.99 6.74
N MET A 36 -28.30 -19.91 5.97
CA MET A 36 -29.51 -19.14 5.71
C MET A 36 -30.53 -19.96 4.90
N SER A 37 -30.04 -20.72 3.91
CA SER A 37 -30.87 -21.68 3.16
C SER A 37 -31.49 -22.74 4.08
N ASP A 38 -30.72 -23.31 5.01
CA ASP A 38 -31.17 -24.30 5.96
C ASP A 38 -32.22 -23.73 6.93
N ILE A 39 -32.02 -22.53 7.45
CA ILE A 39 -33.00 -21.86 8.31
C ILE A 39 -34.36 -21.71 7.57
N VAL A 40 -34.33 -21.31 6.31
CA VAL A 40 -35.53 -21.09 5.52
C VAL A 40 -36.16 -22.41 5.10
N SER A 41 -35.39 -23.32 4.50
CA SER A 41 -35.90 -24.55 3.91
C SER A 41 -36.27 -25.58 4.97
N VAL A 42 -35.35 -25.87 5.88
CA VAL A 42 -35.59 -26.86 6.93
C VAL A 42 -36.32 -26.23 8.13
N GLY A 43 -35.80 -25.08 8.63
CA GLY A 43 -36.37 -24.45 9.81
C GLY A 43 -37.80 -23.97 9.60
N ILE A 44 -38.04 -23.17 8.55
CA ILE A 44 -39.36 -22.57 8.33
C ILE A 44 -40.28 -23.51 7.54
N GLN A 45 -39.85 -24.01 6.37
CA GLN A 45 -40.72 -24.80 5.50
C GLN A 45 -41.00 -26.21 6.05
N ALA A 46 -39.97 -26.95 6.47
CA ALA A 46 -40.08 -28.29 7.04
C ALA A 46 -40.35 -28.29 8.56
N GLY A 47 -40.42 -27.11 9.23
CA GLY A 47 -40.76 -27.03 10.65
C GLY A 47 -39.65 -27.57 11.57
N GLY A 48 -38.37 -27.52 11.13
CA GLY A 48 -37.20 -28.01 11.89
C GLY A 48 -36.82 -29.47 11.62
N PHE A 49 -37.53 -30.16 10.72
CA PHE A 49 -37.24 -31.55 10.38
C PHE A 49 -36.33 -31.63 9.15
N ALA A 50 -35.08 -31.94 9.39
CA ALA A 50 -34.01 -32.00 8.36
C ALA A 50 -33.91 -33.37 7.68
N SER A 51 -34.36 -34.43 8.39
CA SER A 51 -34.22 -35.84 7.99
C SER A 51 -35.59 -36.49 7.75
N PRO A 52 -35.71 -37.41 6.78
CA PRO A 52 -36.90 -38.24 6.58
C PRO A 52 -37.05 -39.28 7.67
N VAL A 53 -36.03 -39.47 8.52
CA VAL A 53 -36.05 -40.48 9.62
C VAL A 53 -36.74 -39.88 10.82
N SER A 54 -37.76 -40.60 11.31
CA SER A 54 -38.53 -40.21 12.50
C SER A 54 -38.10 -41.01 13.70
N ASP A 55 -37.88 -40.35 14.87
CA ASP A 55 -37.58 -41.02 16.10
C ASP A 55 -38.67 -41.99 16.55
N VAL A 56 -39.91 -41.64 16.26
CA VAL A 56 -41.09 -42.44 16.64
C VAL A 56 -42.10 -42.41 15.50
N LEU A 57 -42.56 -43.58 15.06
CA LEU A 57 -43.58 -43.76 14.05
C LEU A 57 -44.81 -44.41 14.65
N THR A 58 -46.03 -44.03 14.20
CA THR A 58 -47.26 -44.80 14.49
C THR A 58 -47.21 -46.13 13.75
N GLU A 59 -47.94 -47.15 14.26
CA GLU A 59 -48.02 -48.46 13.62
C GLU A 59 -48.58 -48.33 12.18
N GLU A 60 -49.52 -47.42 11.96
CA GLU A 60 -50.08 -47.13 10.66
C GLU A 60 -49.05 -46.59 9.68
N THR A 61 -48.32 -45.50 10.03
CA THR A 61 -47.32 -44.90 9.16
C THR A 61 -46.13 -45.88 8.93
N TYR A 62 -45.75 -46.66 9.91
CA TYR A 62 -44.73 -47.69 9.74
C TYR A 62 -45.13 -48.75 8.71
N GLN A 63 -46.38 -49.24 8.75
CA GLN A 63 -46.88 -50.21 7.76
C GLN A 63 -46.96 -49.58 6.36
N HIS A 64 -47.45 -48.32 6.28
CA HIS A 64 -47.45 -47.59 5.00
C HIS A 64 -46.03 -47.40 4.42
N LEU A 65 -45.03 -47.10 5.26
CA LEU A 65 -43.63 -46.97 4.82
C LEU A 65 -43.11 -48.30 4.21
N LEU A 66 -43.40 -49.40 4.84
CA LEU A 66 -43.00 -50.70 4.34
C LEU A 66 -43.60 -51.11 3.01
N LEU A 67 -44.74 -50.51 2.61
CA LEU A 67 -45.33 -50.73 1.29
C LEU A 67 -44.52 -50.08 0.13
N PHE A 68 -43.77 -48.99 0.43
CA PHE A 68 -43.00 -48.24 -0.55
C PHE A 68 -41.48 -48.43 -0.44
N VAL A 69 -41.00 -49.17 0.55
CA VAL A 69 -39.61 -49.55 0.70
C VAL A 69 -39.33 -50.83 -0.08
N ASP A 70 -38.23 -50.85 -0.84
CA ASP A 70 -37.79 -51.99 -1.61
C ASP A 70 -37.58 -53.22 -0.71
N GLN A 71 -37.92 -54.43 -1.22
CA GLN A 71 -37.80 -55.68 -0.46
C GLN A 71 -36.42 -55.92 0.15
N LYS A 72 -35.35 -55.40 -0.48
CA LYS A 72 -33.98 -55.50 0.00
C LYS A 72 -33.78 -54.67 1.28
N ASP A 73 -34.34 -53.47 1.29
CA ASP A 73 -34.11 -52.44 2.29
C ASP A 73 -35.11 -52.52 3.44
N GLN A 74 -36.22 -53.26 3.27
CA GLN A 74 -37.16 -53.54 4.35
C GLN A 74 -36.51 -54.23 5.54
N LYS A 75 -35.46 -55.02 5.31
CA LYS A 75 -34.70 -55.68 6.41
C LYS A 75 -33.98 -54.68 7.28
N THR A 76 -33.40 -53.66 6.67
CA THR A 76 -32.71 -52.55 7.35
C THR A 76 -33.70 -51.76 8.20
N VAL A 77 -34.82 -51.32 7.59
CA VAL A 77 -35.88 -50.58 8.31
C VAL A 77 -36.43 -51.37 9.49
N LYS A 78 -36.66 -52.72 9.33
CA LYS A 78 -37.16 -53.61 10.40
C LYS A 78 -36.09 -53.84 11.48
N LYS A 79 -34.81 -53.82 11.16
CA LYS A 79 -33.71 -53.91 12.09
C LYS A 79 -33.60 -52.67 12.97
N ASP A 80 -33.80 -51.50 12.36
CA ASP A 80 -33.50 -50.19 12.97
C ASP A 80 -34.65 -49.62 13.79
N TYR A 81 -35.91 -49.98 13.45
CA TYR A 81 -37.07 -49.64 14.25
C TYR A 81 -37.51 -50.81 15.18
N LYS A 82 -37.73 -50.48 16.47
CA LYS A 82 -38.21 -51.42 17.47
C LYS A 82 -39.66 -51.18 17.81
N LYS A 83 -40.51 -52.22 17.76
CA LYS A 83 -41.92 -52.14 18.18
C LYS A 83 -41.99 -51.95 19.68
N VAL A 84 -42.67 -50.92 20.14
CA VAL A 84 -42.86 -50.57 21.56
C VAL A 84 -44.38 -50.55 21.84
N ILE A 85 -44.84 -51.53 22.67
CA ILE A 85 -46.25 -51.66 23.05
C ILE A 85 -46.52 -50.85 24.34
N LYS A 86 -45.55 -50.72 25.24
CA LYS A 86 -45.61 -49.85 26.42
C LYS A 86 -44.63 -48.75 26.27
N VAL A 87 -45.10 -47.56 25.95
CA VAL A 87 -44.31 -46.37 25.71
C VAL A 87 -43.72 -45.86 27.03
N ASN A 88 -42.41 -45.58 27.06
CA ASN A 88 -41.71 -44.99 28.20
C ASN A 88 -42.17 -43.55 28.45
N GLN A 89 -41.97 -43.06 29.72
CA GLN A 89 -42.36 -41.70 30.11
C GLN A 89 -41.69 -40.63 29.25
N ASP A 90 -40.42 -40.76 28.88
CA ASP A 90 -39.69 -39.81 28.04
C ASP A 90 -40.34 -39.62 26.65
N ILE A 91 -40.84 -40.73 26.06
CA ILE A 91 -41.56 -40.70 24.80
C ILE A 91 -42.93 -40.02 24.98
N ILE A 92 -43.61 -40.27 26.10
CA ILE A 92 -44.90 -39.66 26.40
C ILE A 92 -44.79 -38.15 26.60
N ASP A 93 -43.69 -37.71 27.24
CA ASP A 93 -43.43 -36.29 27.46
C ASP A 93 -43.21 -35.53 26.15
N THR A 94 -42.59 -36.17 25.15
CA THR A 94 -42.34 -35.60 23.82
C THR A 94 -43.58 -35.83 22.89
N PHE A 95 -44.24 -36.99 22.99
CA PHE A 95 -45.35 -37.44 22.15
C PHE A 95 -46.57 -37.81 23.01
N PRO A 96 -47.33 -36.85 23.53
CA PRO A 96 -48.40 -37.14 24.50
C PRO A 96 -49.51 -38.07 23.95
N LYS A 97 -49.78 -38.04 22.64
CA LYS A 97 -50.79 -38.91 22.03
C LYS A 97 -50.31 -40.32 21.69
N ALA A 98 -49.05 -40.64 21.96
CA ALA A 98 -48.51 -42.00 21.88
C ALA A 98 -48.91 -42.87 23.05
N LYS A 99 -49.45 -42.29 24.17
CA LYS A 99 -49.88 -43.00 25.35
C LYS A 99 -50.99 -44.02 25.02
N GLY A 100 -50.72 -45.29 25.28
CA GLY A 100 -51.64 -46.39 25.04
C GLY A 100 -51.74 -46.86 23.58
N LYS A 101 -50.87 -46.36 22.71
CA LYS A 101 -50.75 -46.81 21.31
C LYS A 101 -49.50 -47.62 21.09
N THR A 102 -49.50 -48.52 20.12
CA THR A 102 -48.28 -49.17 19.64
C THR A 102 -47.53 -48.22 18.73
N VAL A 103 -46.23 -48.04 19.02
CA VAL A 103 -45.36 -47.18 18.20
C VAL A 103 -44.09 -47.93 17.84
N TYR A 104 -43.41 -47.45 16.80
CA TYR A 104 -42.08 -47.94 16.40
C TYR A 104 -41.08 -46.86 16.72
N GLN A 105 -40.14 -47.21 17.59
CA GLN A 105 -39.05 -46.33 18.05
C GLN A 105 -37.78 -46.64 17.30
N LEU A 106 -37.09 -45.61 16.82
CA LEU A 106 -35.75 -45.68 16.24
C LEU A 106 -34.76 -46.13 17.31
N LYS A 107 -33.84 -47.00 16.97
CA LYS A 107 -32.72 -47.36 17.81
C LYS A 107 -31.60 -46.32 17.71
N ASP A 108 -30.69 -46.32 18.67
CA ASP A 108 -29.45 -45.54 18.55
C ASP A 108 -28.61 -46.07 17.38
N LEU A 109 -28.47 -45.27 16.36
CA LEU A 109 -27.73 -45.58 15.13
C LEU A 109 -26.42 -44.82 15.10
N SER A 110 -25.43 -45.36 14.41
CA SER A 110 -24.25 -44.60 14.03
C SER A 110 -24.58 -43.60 12.91
N SER A 111 -23.74 -42.58 12.74
CA SER A 111 -23.97 -41.55 11.70
C SER A 111 -24.04 -42.14 10.27
N ASP A 112 -23.30 -43.23 10.02
CA ASP A 112 -23.33 -43.92 8.72
C ASP A 112 -24.62 -44.72 8.52
N GLU A 113 -25.10 -45.41 9.56
CA GLU A 113 -26.39 -46.16 9.56
C GLU A 113 -27.59 -45.19 9.43
N GLU A 114 -27.51 -44.01 10.09
CA GLU A 114 -28.55 -43.00 9.97
C GLU A 114 -28.61 -42.43 8.53
N SER A 115 -27.46 -42.17 7.92
CA SER A 115 -27.38 -41.70 6.51
C SER A 115 -27.93 -42.74 5.52
N GLU A 116 -27.64 -44.04 5.73
CA GLU A 116 -28.18 -45.13 4.91
C GLU A 116 -29.72 -45.22 5.06
N LEU A 117 -30.22 -45.06 6.28
CA LEU A 117 -31.67 -45.07 6.55
C LEU A 117 -32.38 -43.82 5.97
N GLU A 118 -31.70 -42.64 6.00
CA GLU A 118 -32.18 -41.43 5.33
C GLU A 118 -32.42 -41.66 3.84
N ASP A 119 -31.44 -42.23 3.16
CA ASP A 119 -31.54 -42.53 1.73
C ASP A 119 -32.70 -43.50 1.41
N ILE A 120 -32.84 -44.54 2.23
CA ILE A 120 -33.88 -45.54 2.10
C ILE A 120 -35.29 -44.91 2.33
N LEU A 121 -35.46 -44.08 3.35
CA LEU A 121 -36.77 -43.52 3.74
C LEU A 121 -37.18 -42.25 2.98
N MET A 122 -36.28 -41.63 2.26
CA MET A 122 -36.54 -40.36 1.58
C MET A 122 -37.70 -40.43 0.60
N LYS A 123 -37.66 -41.37 -0.35
CA LYS A 123 -38.71 -41.58 -1.34
C LYS A 123 -40.04 -42.11 -0.71
N PRO A 124 -40.02 -43.16 0.15
CA PRO A 124 -41.24 -43.65 0.82
C PRO A 124 -41.95 -42.59 1.67
N MET A 125 -41.19 -41.77 2.45
CA MET A 125 -41.79 -40.72 3.27
C MET A 125 -42.43 -39.63 2.41
N LEU A 126 -41.81 -39.25 1.28
CA LEU A 126 -42.36 -38.33 0.33
C LEU A 126 -43.68 -38.81 -0.30
N ILE A 127 -43.70 -40.10 -0.69
CA ILE A 127 -44.90 -40.71 -1.29
C ILE A 127 -46.06 -40.67 -0.27
N ILE A 128 -45.82 -41.08 0.98
CA ILE A 128 -46.85 -41.04 2.04
C ILE A 128 -47.31 -39.59 2.26
N THR A 129 -46.39 -38.63 2.35
CA THR A 129 -46.74 -37.22 2.54
C THR A 129 -47.63 -36.70 1.40
N SER A 130 -47.28 -37.06 0.18
CA SER A 130 -48.05 -36.67 -1.00
C SER A 130 -49.46 -37.29 -1.02
N LEU A 131 -49.57 -38.57 -0.69
CA LEU A 131 -50.85 -39.27 -0.60
C LEU A 131 -51.74 -38.74 0.54
N ASP A 132 -51.16 -38.51 1.73
CA ASP A 132 -51.86 -37.95 2.88
C ASP A 132 -52.35 -36.50 2.67
N SER A 133 -51.66 -35.72 1.82
CA SER A 133 -51.97 -34.33 1.50
C SER A 133 -52.93 -34.18 0.31
N MET A 134 -53.20 -35.24 -0.45
CA MET A 134 -54.15 -35.20 -1.58
C MET A 134 -55.54 -34.92 -1.11
N ASP A 135 -56.18 -33.90 -1.69
CA ASP A 135 -57.60 -33.64 -1.48
C ASP A 135 -58.44 -34.71 -2.20
N THR A 136 -59.18 -35.54 -1.42
CA THR A 136 -60.01 -36.60 -1.91
C THR A 136 -61.07 -36.11 -2.85
N SER A 137 -61.41 -34.82 -2.87
CA SER A 137 -62.37 -34.20 -3.78
C SER A 137 -61.75 -33.72 -5.09
N SER A 138 -60.40 -33.74 -5.23
CA SER A 138 -59.68 -33.27 -6.41
C SER A 138 -59.91 -34.16 -7.63
N LYS A 139 -59.93 -33.56 -8.84
CA LYS A 139 -60.05 -34.33 -10.10
C LYS A 139 -58.94 -35.32 -10.27
N GLU A 140 -57.74 -34.96 -9.83
CA GLU A 140 -56.49 -35.76 -9.92
C GLU A 140 -56.58 -37.02 -9.02
N TYR A 141 -57.22 -36.90 -7.86
CA TYR A 141 -57.46 -38.03 -6.96
C TYR A 141 -58.48 -38.96 -7.59
N GLN A 142 -59.58 -38.41 -8.14
CA GLN A 142 -60.64 -39.18 -8.79
C GLN A 142 -60.23 -39.90 -10.08
N GLU A 143 -59.25 -39.28 -10.83
CA GLU A 143 -58.75 -39.93 -12.04
C GLU A 143 -57.79 -41.08 -11.70
N LYS A 144 -56.98 -40.96 -10.60
CA LYS A 144 -56.00 -41.97 -10.21
C LYS A 144 -56.61 -43.13 -9.40
N PHE A 145 -57.49 -42.83 -8.49
CA PHE A 145 -57.98 -43.81 -7.52
C PHE A 145 -59.51 -44.14 -7.69
N GLY A 146 -60.24 -43.45 -8.56
CA GLY A 146 -61.67 -43.61 -8.73
C GLY A 146 -62.46 -43.25 -7.49
N GLN A 147 -63.75 -43.69 -7.45
CA GLN A 147 -64.54 -43.60 -6.22
C GLN A 147 -64.23 -44.83 -5.32
N LEU A 148 -63.32 -44.64 -4.36
CA LEU A 148 -63.09 -45.68 -3.35
C LEU A 148 -64.31 -45.89 -2.51
N PRO A 149 -64.61 -47.14 -2.06
CA PRO A 149 -65.65 -47.39 -1.10
C PRO A 149 -65.54 -46.61 0.17
N PRO A 150 -66.59 -46.16 0.83
CA PRO A 150 -66.50 -45.19 1.97
C PRO A 150 -65.64 -45.65 3.16
N ASN A 151 -65.25 -46.91 3.24
CA ASN A 151 -64.41 -47.46 4.30
C ASN A 151 -63.01 -47.92 3.84
N MET A 152 -62.52 -47.60 2.65
CA MET A 152 -61.29 -48.07 2.09
C MET A 152 -60.27 -46.92 2.00
N SER A 153 -59.15 -47.08 2.63
CA SER A 153 -58.08 -46.09 2.51
C SER A 153 -57.32 -46.24 1.18
N VAL A 154 -56.61 -45.16 0.72
CA VAL A 154 -55.77 -45.22 -0.49
C VAL A 154 -54.69 -46.33 -0.33
N TYR A 155 -54.18 -46.52 0.83
CA TYR A 155 -53.17 -47.54 1.12
C TYR A 155 -53.72 -48.98 1.02
N ASP A 156 -55.01 -49.18 1.45
CA ASP A 156 -55.68 -50.46 1.26
C ASP A 156 -55.93 -50.72 -0.23
N ALA A 157 -56.36 -49.71 -0.99
CA ALA A 157 -56.51 -49.82 -2.43
C ALA A 157 -55.19 -50.21 -3.14
N ILE A 158 -54.08 -49.55 -2.78
CA ILE A 158 -52.72 -49.87 -3.29
C ILE A 158 -52.29 -51.27 -2.89
N SER A 159 -52.65 -51.75 -1.70
CA SER A 159 -52.30 -53.11 -1.23
C SER A 159 -53.03 -54.21 -2.01
N PHE A 160 -54.26 -53.92 -2.51
CA PHE A 160 -55.06 -54.84 -3.33
C PHE A 160 -54.77 -54.75 -4.83
N MET A 161 -54.01 -53.76 -5.33
CA MET A 161 -53.62 -53.64 -6.74
C MET A 161 -52.76 -54.85 -7.17
N ASP A 162 -52.92 -55.22 -8.44
CA ASP A 162 -52.09 -56.22 -9.08
C ASP A 162 -50.62 -55.76 -9.18
N GLU A 163 -49.62 -56.67 -9.07
CA GLU A 163 -48.22 -56.32 -9.06
C GLU A 163 -47.77 -55.49 -10.28
N SER A 164 -48.37 -55.73 -11.47
CA SER A 164 -48.09 -54.95 -12.65
C SER A 164 -48.58 -53.52 -12.58
N GLN A 165 -49.72 -53.28 -11.93
CA GLN A 165 -50.29 -51.93 -11.71
C GLN A 165 -49.47 -51.16 -10.64
N LYS A 166 -49.06 -51.86 -9.56
CA LYS A 166 -48.19 -51.30 -8.52
C LYS A 166 -46.84 -50.89 -9.12
N SER A 167 -46.20 -51.77 -9.89
CA SER A 167 -44.92 -51.48 -10.55
C SER A 167 -44.99 -50.27 -11.44
N LYS A 168 -46.07 -50.15 -12.25
CA LYS A 168 -46.25 -49.00 -13.17
C LYS A 168 -46.48 -47.71 -12.40
N MET A 169 -47.26 -47.77 -11.33
CA MET A 169 -47.54 -46.60 -10.48
C MET A 169 -46.24 -46.14 -9.76
N PHE A 170 -45.42 -47.08 -9.29
CA PHE A 170 -44.17 -46.78 -8.63
C PHE A 170 -43.12 -46.22 -9.64
N GLU A 171 -43.07 -46.74 -10.86
CA GLU A 171 -42.21 -46.24 -11.94
C GLU A 171 -42.59 -44.80 -12.33
N ASP A 172 -43.89 -44.49 -12.43
CA ASP A 172 -44.38 -43.13 -12.68
C ASP A 172 -44.06 -42.17 -11.51
N MET A 173 -44.16 -42.64 -10.26
CA MET A 173 -43.80 -41.88 -9.08
C MET A 173 -42.29 -41.67 -8.98
N ASP A 174 -41.49 -42.70 -9.19
CA ASP A 174 -40.03 -42.60 -9.21
C ASP A 174 -39.53 -41.66 -10.29
N THR A 175 -40.13 -41.73 -11.51
CA THR A 175 -39.77 -40.81 -12.58
C THR A 175 -40.05 -39.35 -12.20
N ARG A 176 -41.12 -39.04 -11.50
CA ARG A 176 -41.44 -37.69 -10.99
C ARG A 176 -40.49 -37.30 -9.85
N ILE A 177 -40.19 -38.20 -8.92
CA ILE A 177 -39.30 -37.99 -7.80
C ILE A 177 -37.88 -37.74 -8.32
N ASP A 178 -37.40 -38.52 -9.28
CA ASP A 178 -36.07 -38.39 -9.87
C ASP A 178 -35.87 -37.07 -10.65
N THR A 179 -36.97 -36.39 -11.04
CA THR A 179 -36.89 -35.03 -11.59
C THR A 179 -36.76 -33.94 -10.51
N MET A 180 -37.08 -34.26 -9.26
CA MET A 180 -37.00 -33.30 -8.14
C MET A 180 -35.55 -33.11 -7.66
N GLY A 181 -35.20 -31.88 -7.24
CA GLY A 181 -33.93 -31.61 -6.61
C GLY A 181 -33.81 -32.25 -5.21
N GLU A 182 -32.63 -32.76 -4.86
CA GLU A 182 -32.38 -33.45 -3.58
C GLU A 182 -32.86 -32.67 -2.35
N SER A 183 -32.62 -31.33 -2.33
CA SER A 183 -33.08 -30.47 -1.24
C SER A 183 -34.60 -30.36 -1.14
N THR A 184 -35.31 -30.38 -2.28
CA THR A 184 -36.78 -30.38 -2.31
C THR A 184 -37.31 -31.69 -1.79
N LEU A 185 -36.66 -32.81 -2.14
CA LEU A 185 -36.99 -34.14 -1.62
C LEU A 185 -36.81 -34.18 -0.09
N LYS A 186 -35.70 -33.68 0.44
CA LYS A 186 -35.45 -33.60 1.90
C LYS A 186 -36.53 -32.80 2.63
N ILE A 187 -36.91 -31.62 2.09
CA ILE A 187 -37.94 -30.77 2.68
C ILE A 187 -39.30 -31.45 2.67
N ALA A 188 -39.64 -32.08 1.56
CA ALA A 188 -40.94 -32.75 1.41
C ALA A 188 -41.02 -33.99 2.31
N ALA A 189 -39.96 -34.78 2.42
CA ALA A 189 -39.89 -35.91 3.35
C ALA A 189 -39.89 -35.45 4.81
N GLY A 190 -39.19 -34.34 5.14
CA GLY A 190 -39.26 -33.71 6.47
C GLY A 190 -40.65 -33.24 6.87
N ASN A 191 -41.43 -32.75 5.89
CA ASN A 191 -42.87 -32.45 6.12
C ASN A 191 -43.68 -33.69 6.48
N GLY A 192 -43.30 -34.88 5.99
CA GLY A 192 -43.91 -36.15 6.38
C GLY A 192 -43.65 -36.45 7.85
N VAL A 193 -42.41 -36.32 8.30
CA VAL A 193 -42.03 -36.46 9.70
C VAL A 193 -42.77 -35.45 10.60
N LYS A 194 -42.86 -34.19 10.13
CA LYS A 194 -43.66 -33.13 10.79
C LYS A 194 -45.13 -33.52 10.97
N ALA A 195 -45.73 -34.07 9.92
CA ALA A 195 -47.12 -34.57 9.98
C ALA A 195 -47.29 -35.72 10.97
N GLU A 196 -46.37 -36.65 11.00
CA GLU A 196 -46.33 -37.77 11.93
C GLU A 196 -46.16 -37.29 13.39
N TYR A 197 -45.25 -36.37 13.65
CA TYR A 197 -45.07 -35.79 14.99
C TYR A 197 -46.34 -35.04 15.45
N LYS A 198 -47.02 -34.37 14.54
CA LYS A 198 -48.31 -33.70 14.82
C LYS A 198 -49.40 -34.73 15.17
N LYS A 199 -49.47 -35.90 14.47
CA LYS A 199 -50.37 -37.00 14.80
C LYS A 199 -50.10 -37.57 16.20
N LEU A 200 -48.80 -37.61 16.59
CA LEU A 200 -48.34 -38.06 17.92
C LEU A 200 -48.45 -36.97 19.00
N GLY A 201 -48.79 -35.73 18.63
CA GLY A 201 -49.03 -34.59 19.55
C GLY A 201 -47.79 -33.90 20.05
N ALA A 202 -46.71 -33.98 19.32
CA ALA A 202 -45.46 -33.23 19.61
C ALA A 202 -45.70 -31.72 19.40
N ASP A 203 -44.95 -30.92 20.17
CA ASP A 203 -44.93 -29.48 20.04
C ASP A 203 -44.00 -29.10 18.87
N ILE A 204 -44.63 -28.96 17.69
CA ILE A 204 -43.90 -28.61 16.44
C ILE A 204 -43.23 -27.23 16.53
N ASP A 205 -43.86 -26.26 17.17
CA ASP A 205 -43.33 -24.89 17.28
C ASP A 205 -42.06 -24.87 18.12
N LYS A 206 -41.99 -25.73 19.12
CA LYS A 206 -40.77 -25.88 19.93
C LYS A 206 -39.65 -26.53 19.13
N VAL A 207 -39.89 -27.57 18.35
CA VAL A 207 -38.90 -28.24 17.50
C VAL A 207 -38.37 -27.23 16.45
N GLN A 208 -39.26 -26.51 15.81
CA GLN A 208 -38.94 -25.49 14.83
C GLN A 208 -38.04 -24.39 15.43
N THR A 209 -38.45 -23.83 16.59
CA THR A 209 -37.73 -22.76 17.27
C THR A 209 -36.35 -23.22 17.71
N ASP A 210 -36.22 -24.46 18.24
CA ASP A 210 -34.96 -25.04 18.68
C ASP A 210 -33.99 -25.24 17.50
N TYR A 211 -34.50 -25.74 16.37
CA TYR A 211 -33.70 -25.87 15.13
C TYR A 211 -33.17 -24.53 14.64
N ILE A 212 -34.08 -23.52 14.50
CA ILE A 212 -33.72 -22.20 14.03
C ILE A 212 -32.69 -21.56 14.99
N PHE A 213 -32.89 -21.68 16.31
CA PHE A 213 -31.99 -21.13 17.29
C PHE A 213 -30.60 -21.79 17.24
N LYS A 214 -30.53 -23.14 17.18
CA LYS A 214 -29.28 -23.88 17.07
C LYS A 214 -28.52 -23.54 15.79
N THR A 215 -29.22 -23.50 14.65
CA THR A 215 -28.64 -23.16 13.35
C THR A 215 -28.19 -21.68 13.30
N GLY A 216 -28.99 -20.78 13.88
CA GLY A 216 -28.63 -19.37 14.04
C GLY A 216 -27.40 -19.16 14.92
N LEU A 217 -27.25 -19.94 16.01
CA LEU A 217 -26.06 -19.90 16.86
C LEU A 217 -24.81 -20.42 16.14
N LYS A 218 -24.94 -21.49 15.35
CA LYS A 218 -23.85 -21.98 14.47
C LYS A 218 -23.44 -20.92 13.46
N MET A 219 -24.42 -20.29 12.81
CA MET A 219 -24.21 -19.19 11.85
C MET A 219 -23.47 -18.02 12.49
N LEU A 220 -23.87 -17.63 13.72
CA LEU A 220 -23.21 -16.57 14.49
C LEU A 220 -21.75 -16.93 14.83
N GLY A 221 -21.50 -18.18 15.24
CA GLY A 221 -20.14 -18.69 15.53
C GLY A 221 -19.23 -18.63 14.30
N ILE A 222 -19.74 -19.03 13.13
CA ILE A 222 -19.01 -18.97 11.85
C ILE A 222 -18.77 -17.51 11.42
N ALA A 223 -19.77 -16.64 11.57
CA ALA A 223 -19.61 -15.22 11.29
C ALA A 223 -18.54 -14.57 12.20
N LEU A 224 -18.52 -14.93 13.49
CA LEU A 224 -17.49 -14.47 14.42
C LEU A 224 -16.10 -14.96 14.00
N LEU A 225 -15.96 -16.23 13.62
CA LEU A 225 -14.71 -16.79 13.12
C LEU A 225 -14.23 -16.03 11.87
N GLY A 226 -15.12 -15.77 10.92
CA GLY A 226 -14.84 -14.95 9.72
C GLY A 226 -14.39 -13.54 10.06
N THR A 227 -15.05 -12.91 11.04
CA THR A 227 -14.69 -11.57 11.52
C THR A 227 -13.29 -11.54 12.15
N VAL A 228 -12.98 -12.52 13.00
CA VAL A 228 -11.63 -12.64 13.61
C VAL A 228 -10.57 -12.87 12.53
N ALA A 229 -10.86 -13.72 11.54
CA ALA A 229 -9.96 -13.94 10.41
C ALA A 229 -9.74 -12.64 9.61
N ALA A 230 -10.80 -11.90 9.29
CA ALA A 230 -10.71 -10.62 8.56
C ALA A 230 -9.88 -9.55 9.30
N ILE A 231 -10.07 -9.41 10.62
CA ILE A 231 -9.29 -8.50 11.47
C ILE A 231 -7.81 -8.92 11.46
N SER A 232 -7.54 -10.21 11.62
CA SER A 232 -6.18 -10.77 11.63
C SER A 232 -5.47 -10.54 10.29
N VAL A 233 -6.17 -10.74 9.16
CA VAL A 233 -5.67 -10.42 7.81
C VAL A 233 -5.34 -8.95 7.69
N ALA A 234 -6.23 -8.06 8.14
CA ALA A 234 -5.99 -6.62 8.11
C ALA A 234 -4.74 -6.23 8.91
N PHE A 235 -4.57 -6.81 10.11
CA PHE A 235 -3.41 -6.59 10.97
C PHE A 235 -2.10 -7.05 10.29
N PHE A 236 -2.04 -8.28 9.77
CA PHE A 236 -0.84 -8.80 9.14
C PHE A 236 -0.53 -8.08 7.82
N ALA A 237 -1.51 -7.81 6.98
CA ALA A 237 -1.32 -7.06 5.74
C ALA A 237 -0.76 -5.66 6.01
N THR A 238 -1.27 -4.96 7.02
CA THR A 238 -0.77 -3.64 7.45
C THR A 238 0.66 -3.74 7.97
N LYS A 239 0.98 -4.75 8.79
CA LYS A 239 2.33 -4.99 9.30
C LYS A 239 3.34 -5.25 8.18
N VAL A 240 2.96 -6.03 7.17
CA VAL A 240 3.80 -6.28 5.97
C VAL A 240 3.99 -5.00 5.18
N GLY A 241 2.91 -4.27 4.86
CA GLY A 241 2.99 -3.02 4.10
C GLY A 241 3.84 -1.96 4.79
N ALA A 242 3.64 -1.75 6.09
CA ALA A 242 4.44 -0.82 6.89
C ALA A 242 5.92 -1.26 7.01
N GLY A 243 6.16 -2.56 7.16
CA GLY A 243 7.51 -3.13 7.20
C GLY A 243 8.28 -2.94 5.89
N VAL A 244 7.62 -3.16 4.76
CA VAL A 244 8.19 -2.90 3.42
C VAL A 244 8.50 -1.41 3.24
N ALA A 245 7.57 -0.52 3.63
CA ALA A 245 7.78 0.93 3.53
C ALA A 245 8.94 1.41 4.42
N ARG A 246 9.05 0.88 5.64
CA ARG A 246 10.18 1.18 6.54
C ARG A 246 11.51 0.78 5.91
N ALA A 247 11.59 -0.43 5.36
CA ALA A 247 12.80 -0.93 4.73
C ALA A 247 13.18 -0.08 3.50
N LEU A 248 12.20 0.24 2.64
CA LEU A 248 12.43 1.11 1.48
C LEU A 248 12.90 2.50 1.87
N ARG A 249 12.30 3.13 2.91
CA ARG A 249 12.75 4.46 3.38
C ARG A 249 14.17 4.42 3.89
N LYS A 250 14.53 3.37 4.62
CA LYS A 250 15.89 3.18 5.11
C LYS A 250 16.87 3.08 3.95
N ASP A 251 16.63 2.15 3.01
CA ASP A 251 17.54 1.90 1.89
C ASP A 251 17.66 3.13 0.96
N VAL A 252 16.55 3.86 0.72
CA VAL A 252 16.57 5.11 -0.05
C VAL A 252 17.37 6.18 0.68
N PHE A 253 17.20 6.34 2.00
CA PHE A 253 17.91 7.34 2.76
C PHE A 253 19.41 7.05 2.79
N GLU A 254 19.82 5.81 3.13
CA GLU A 254 21.23 5.39 3.10
C GLU A 254 21.84 5.58 1.72
N LYS A 255 21.05 5.35 0.66
CA LYS A 255 21.50 5.53 -0.70
C LYS A 255 21.72 7.00 -1.07
N VAL A 256 20.77 7.87 -0.69
CA VAL A 256 20.87 9.32 -0.93
C VAL A 256 22.06 9.92 -0.18
N GLU A 257 22.33 9.46 1.05
CA GLU A 257 23.51 9.88 1.82
C GLU A 257 24.85 9.46 1.14
N SER A 258 24.81 8.39 0.34
CA SER A 258 25.99 7.93 -0.42
C SER A 258 26.17 8.63 -1.77
N PHE A 259 25.26 9.52 -2.18
CA PHE A 259 25.33 10.22 -3.45
C PHE A 259 26.44 11.29 -3.46
N SER A 260 27.06 11.46 -4.63
CA SER A 260 27.86 12.64 -4.93
C SER A 260 26.95 13.81 -5.31
N ASN A 261 27.55 15.00 -5.48
CA ASN A 261 26.79 16.16 -5.96
C ASN A 261 26.18 15.95 -7.34
N GLU A 262 26.75 15.08 -8.16
CA GLU A 262 26.25 14.74 -9.49
C GLU A 262 24.87 14.09 -9.41
N GLU A 263 24.75 12.98 -8.67
CA GLU A 263 23.48 12.26 -8.50
C GLU A 263 22.47 13.14 -7.76
N PHE A 264 22.91 13.86 -6.73
CA PHE A 264 22.03 14.75 -5.97
C PHE A 264 21.39 15.84 -6.84
N ASN A 265 22.16 16.43 -7.75
CA ASN A 265 21.68 17.43 -8.70
C ASN A 265 20.77 16.81 -9.78
N HIS A 266 21.07 15.57 -10.22
CA HIS A 266 20.25 14.86 -11.19
C HIS A 266 18.82 14.64 -10.69
N PHE A 267 18.64 14.24 -9.44
CA PHE A 267 17.31 13.94 -8.87
C PHE A 267 16.55 15.17 -8.39
N SER A 268 17.15 16.26 -8.09
CA SER A 268 16.64 17.43 -7.35
C SER A 268 16.09 17.11 -5.95
N THR A 269 16.25 18.04 -5.01
CA THR A 269 15.77 17.86 -3.62
C THR A 269 14.27 17.60 -3.52
N ALA A 270 13.46 18.34 -4.29
CA ALA A 270 12.00 18.17 -4.29
C ALA A 270 11.57 16.78 -4.76
N SER A 271 12.26 16.24 -5.79
CA SER A 271 12.02 14.88 -6.28
C SER A 271 12.40 13.83 -5.25
N LEU A 272 13.54 13.96 -4.60
CA LEU A 272 14.01 13.04 -3.55
C LEU A 272 13.02 13.00 -2.37
N ILE A 273 12.53 14.15 -1.92
CA ILE A 273 11.52 14.23 -0.86
C ILE A 273 10.24 13.48 -1.28
N THR A 274 9.72 13.75 -2.49
CA THR A 274 8.49 13.11 -2.98
C THR A 274 8.65 11.59 -3.09
N ARG A 275 9.80 11.10 -3.58
CA ARG A 275 10.09 9.68 -3.73
C ARG A 275 10.24 8.97 -2.38
N THR A 276 10.82 9.64 -1.38
CA THR A 276 11.01 9.09 -0.04
C THR A 276 9.71 9.06 0.77
N THR A 277 8.80 10.00 0.53
CA THR A 277 7.53 10.14 1.27
C THR A 277 6.35 9.56 0.50
N ASN A 278 5.86 10.27 -0.52
CA ASN A 278 4.62 9.94 -1.22
C ASN A 278 4.72 8.64 -2.04
N ASP A 279 5.80 8.45 -2.81
CA ASP A 279 5.93 7.27 -3.67
C ASP A 279 6.03 6.00 -2.83
N ILE A 280 6.79 6.01 -1.72
CA ILE A 280 6.85 4.86 -0.79
C ILE A 280 5.50 4.63 -0.11
N THR A 281 4.74 5.68 0.22
CA THR A 281 3.39 5.54 0.78
C THR A 281 2.42 4.90 -0.23
N GLN A 282 2.52 5.24 -1.52
CA GLN A 282 1.77 4.56 -2.59
C GLN A 282 2.13 3.07 -2.67
N VAL A 283 3.42 2.73 -2.62
CA VAL A 283 3.88 1.34 -2.59
C VAL A 283 3.35 0.60 -1.37
N GLN A 284 3.36 1.23 -0.20
CA GLN A 284 2.81 0.68 1.04
C GLN A 284 1.33 0.34 0.89
N MET A 285 0.51 1.32 0.44
CA MET A 285 -0.95 1.14 0.28
C MET A 285 -1.26 0.00 -0.68
N VAL A 286 -0.60 -0.02 -1.84
CA VAL A 286 -0.87 -1.08 -2.82
C VAL A 286 -0.38 -2.44 -2.32
N THR A 287 0.73 -2.52 -1.58
CA THR A 287 1.17 -3.77 -0.95
C THR A 287 0.11 -4.33 0.01
N MET A 288 -0.49 -3.48 0.84
CA MET A 288 -1.59 -3.89 1.74
C MET A 288 -2.83 -4.34 0.96
N MET A 289 -3.21 -3.60 -0.09
CA MET A 289 -4.37 -3.94 -0.92
C MET A 289 -4.16 -5.23 -1.72
N LEU A 290 -2.96 -5.46 -2.25
CA LEU A 290 -2.62 -6.70 -2.93
C LEU A 290 -2.81 -7.91 -2.02
N LEU A 291 -2.32 -7.86 -0.79
CA LEU A 291 -2.46 -8.95 0.16
C LEU A 291 -3.91 -9.21 0.56
N ARG A 292 -4.74 -8.16 0.69
CA ARG A 292 -6.15 -8.31 1.11
C ARG A 292 -7.07 -8.62 -0.06
N ILE A 293 -7.00 -7.88 -1.15
CA ILE A 293 -8.04 -7.89 -2.20
C ILE A 293 -7.65 -8.84 -3.34
N VAL A 294 -6.39 -8.82 -3.80
CA VAL A 294 -5.95 -9.66 -4.92
C VAL A 294 -5.99 -11.14 -4.59
N CYS A 295 -5.70 -11.49 -3.33
CA CYS A 295 -5.80 -12.88 -2.89
C CYS A 295 -7.25 -13.27 -2.56
N PHE A 296 -8.03 -12.36 -1.95
CA PHE A 296 -9.39 -12.66 -1.51
C PHE A 296 -10.40 -12.76 -2.65
N ALA A 297 -10.39 -11.81 -3.59
CA ALA A 297 -11.39 -11.74 -4.65
C ALA A 297 -11.46 -13.01 -5.54
N PRO A 298 -10.33 -13.61 -5.99
CA PRO A 298 -10.39 -14.88 -6.70
C PRO A 298 -10.91 -16.03 -5.84
N ILE A 299 -10.53 -16.10 -4.55
CA ILE A 299 -10.96 -17.19 -3.66
C ILE A 299 -12.48 -17.14 -3.47
N ILE A 300 -13.03 -15.96 -3.13
CA ILE A 300 -14.49 -15.81 -2.92
C ILE A 300 -15.26 -15.98 -4.24
N GLY A 301 -14.78 -15.41 -5.36
CA GLY A 301 -15.44 -15.50 -6.65
C GLY A 301 -15.48 -16.93 -7.22
N ILE A 302 -14.35 -17.65 -7.16
CA ILE A 302 -14.29 -19.05 -7.60
C ILE A 302 -15.07 -19.93 -6.63
N GLY A 303 -14.96 -19.70 -5.32
CA GLY A 303 -15.73 -20.44 -4.32
C GLY A 303 -17.23 -20.29 -4.48
N ALA A 304 -17.73 -19.05 -4.69
CA ALA A 304 -19.12 -18.80 -4.97
C ALA A 304 -19.59 -19.45 -6.28
N LEU A 305 -18.77 -19.44 -7.33
CA LEU A 305 -19.08 -20.12 -8.59
C LEU A 305 -19.19 -21.64 -8.40
N ILE A 306 -18.29 -22.26 -7.64
CA ILE A 306 -18.38 -23.69 -7.32
C ILE A 306 -19.64 -24.03 -6.55
N LYS A 307 -20.05 -23.19 -5.58
CA LYS A 307 -21.28 -23.33 -4.82
C LYS A 307 -22.50 -23.27 -5.74
N VAL A 308 -22.57 -22.27 -6.62
CA VAL A 308 -23.65 -22.12 -7.63
C VAL A 308 -23.77 -23.36 -8.52
N LEU A 309 -22.63 -23.88 -9.02
CA LEU A 309 -22.60 -25.06 -9.89
C LEU A 309 -23.10 -26.32 -9.17
N LYS A 310 -22.82 -26.45 -7.88
CA LYS A 310 -23.24 -27.63 -7.09
C LYS A 310 -24.70 -27.58 -6.69
N GLU A 311 -25.18 -26.45 -6.20
CA GLU A 311 -26.50 -26.33 -5.60
C GLU A 311 -27.64 -26.06 -6.60
N SER A 312 -27.33 -25.40 -7.71
CA SER A 312 -28.33 -24.98 -8.67
C SER A 312 -27.87 -25.02 -10.12
N PRO A 313 -27.54 -26.20 -10.68
CA PRO A 313 -27.04 -26.33 -12.05
C PRO A 313 -28.00 -25.72 -13.11
N SER A 314 -29.28 -25.81 -12.90
CA SER A 314 -30.32 -25.28 -13.80
C SER A 314 -30.32 -23.76 -13.93
N MET A 315 -29.76 -23.04 -12.96
CA MET A 315 -29.72 -21.58 -12.93
C MET A 315 -28.32 -21.00 -13.23
N THR A 316 -27.29 -21.82 -13.37
CA THR A 316 -25.92 -21.41 -13.56
C THR A 316 -25.67 -20.51 -14.78
N TRP A 317 -26.46 -20.69 -15.84
CA TRP A 317 -26.41 -19.85 -17.05
C TRP A 317 -26.64 -18.35 -16.73
N ILE A 318 -27.47 -18.03 -15.69
CA ILE A 318 -27.70 -16.65 -15.26
C ILE A 318 -26.37 -16.01 -14.82
N ILE A 319 -25.56 -16.73 -14.04
CA ILE A 319 -24.25 -16.25 -13.59
C ILE A 319 -23.28 -16.05 -14.77
N ALA A 320 -23.29 -16.95 -15.75
CA ALA A 320 -22.47 -16.80 -16.95
C ALA A 320 -22.82 -15.51 -17.72
N VAL A 321 -24.10 -15.22 -17.89
CA VAL A 321 -24.58 -13.98 -18.52
C VAL A 321 -24.17 -12.75 -17.68
N VAL A 322 -24.33 -12.81 -16.36
CA VAL A 322 -23.94 -11.73 -15.44
C VAL A 322 -22.46 -11.41 -15.58
N ILE A 323 -21.61 -12.44 -15.54
CA ILE A 323 -20.15 -12.27 -15.70
C ILE A 323 -19.85 -11.59 -17.04
N LEU A 324 -20.47 -12.03 -18.13
CA LEU A 324 -20.29 -11.46 -19.45
C LEU A 324 -20.70 -9.98 -19.52
N VAL A 325 -21.84 -9.64 -18.92
CA VAL A 325 -22.34 -8.25 -18.83
C VAL A 325 -21.37 -7.38 -18.03
N ILE A 326 -20.89 -7.87 -16.87
CA ILE A 326 -19.93 -7.14 -16.03
C ILE A 326 -18.64 -6.90 -16.79
N PHE A 327 -18.10 -7.92 -17.47
CA PHE A 327 -16.92 -7.77 -18.33
C PHE A 327 -17.14 -6.73 -19.43
N GLY A 328 -18.29 -6.75 -20.08
CA GLY A 328 -18.66 -5.76 -21.10
C GLY A 328 -18.69 -4.34 -20.54
N VAL A 329 -19.34 -4.11 -19.41
CA VAL A 329 -19.41 -2.79 -18.75
C VAL A 329 -18.01 -2.34 -18.33
N MET A 330 -17.20 -3.23 -17.76
CA MET A 330 -15.84 -2.92 -17.36
C MET A 330 -14.94 -2.60 -18.56
N ALA A 331 -15.03 -3.38 -19.64
CA ALA A 331 -14.28 -3.13 -20.87
C ALA A 331 -14.61 -1.75 -21.46
N VAL A 332 -15.88 -1.38 -21.51
CA VAL A 332 -16.31 -0.04 -21.97
C VAL A 332 -15.78 1.05 -21.04
N ALA A 333 -15.90 0.88 -19.72
CA ALA A 333 -15.41 1.84 -18.74
C ALA A 333 -13.88 2.05 -18.89
N PHE A 334 -13.10 0.97 -19.03
CA PHE A 334 -11.68 1.05 -19.26
C PHE A 334 -11.33 1.72 -20.60
N ALA A 335 -11.99 1.34 -21.70
CA ALA A 335 -11.76 1.92 -23.02
C ALA A 335 -12.01 3.44 -23.06
N VAL A 336 -13.04 3.91 -22.34
CA VAL A 336 -13.44 5.31 -22.30
C VAL A 336 -12.56 6.13 -21.33
N VAL A 337 -12.26 5.60 -20.15
CA VAL A 337 -11.64 6.36 -19.05
C VAL A 337 -10.11 6.33 -19.12
N MET A 338 -9.49 5.18 -19.43
CA MET A 338 -8.03 5.05 -19.39
C MET A 338 -7.26 6.03 -20.29
N PRO A 339 -7.68 6.30 -21.54
CA PRO A 339 -7.01 7.30 -22.38
C PRO A 339 -7.05 8.71 -21.77
N LYS A 340 -8.12 9.03 -21.04
CA LYS A 340 -8.33 10.36 -20.44
C LYS A 340 -7.38 10.62 -19.27
N PHE A 341 -6.93 9.61 -18.55
CA PHE A 341 -5.94 9.78 -17.47
C PHE A 341 -4.61 10.37 -17.97
N LYS A 342 -4.16 9.96 -19.16
CA LYS A 342 -2.94 10.54 -19.76
C LYS A 342 -3.12 12.02 -20.10
N ILE A 343 -4.30 12.38 -20.63
CA ILE A 343 -4.63 13.77 -20.97
C ILE A 343 -4.73 14.62 -19.70
N ILE A 344 -5.37 14.11 -18.64
CA ILE A 344 -5.43 14.79 -17.33
C ILE A 344 -4.03 15.14 -16.83
N GLN A 345 -3.08 14.21 -16.92
CA GLN A 345 -1.73 14.46 -16.46
C GLN A 345 -1.09 15.64 -17.21
N ASN A 346 -1.20 15.66 -18.53
CA ASN A 346 -0.66 16.76 -19.34
C ASN A 346 -1.32 18.11 -19.00
N LEU A 347 -2.63 18.13 -18.73
CA LEU A 347 -3.35 19.35 -18.33
C LEU A 347 -2.94 19.81 -16.93
N ILE A 348 -2.71 18.90 -16.00
CA ILE A 348 -2.20 19.22 -14.65
C ILE A 348 -0.79 19.81 -14.75
N ASP A 349 0.06 19.26 -15.62
CA ASP A 349 1.41 19.77 -15.83
C ASP A 349 1.38 21.21 -16.40
N CYS A 350 0.47 21.48 -17.34
CA CYS A 350 0.24 22.82 -17.89
C CYS A 350 -0.27 23.80 -16.81
N LEU A 351 -1.21 23.37 -15.97
CA LEU A 351 -1.73 24.15 -14.83
C LEU A 351 -0.61 24.49 -13.83
N ASN A 352 0.20 23.48 -13.48
CA ASN A 352 1.34 23.65 -12.57
C ASN A 352 2.40 24.59 -13.13
N LEU A 353 2.68 24.50 -14.44
CA LEU A 353 3.60 25.42 -15.11
C LEU A 353 3.08 26.87 -15.02
N THR A 354 1.81 27.09 -15.38
CA THR A 354 1.16 28.41 -15.29
C THR A 354 1.20 28.96 -13.87
N MET A 355 0.90 28.12 -12.86
CA MET A 355 0.96 28.53 -11.45
C MET A 355 2.39 28.88 -11.01
N ARG A 356 3.39 28.09 -11.42
CA ARG A 356 4.80 28.36 -11.11
C ARG A 356 5.27 29.65 -11.73
N GLU A 357 4.95 29.91 -13.00
CA GLU A 357 5.26 31.17 -13.68
C GLU A 357 4.65 32.37 -12.95
N ASN A 358 3.36 32.28 -12.57
CA ASN A 358 2.68 33.34 -11.85
C ASN A 358 3.29 33.60 -10.46
N LEU A 359 3.60 32.55 -9.69
CA LEU A 359 4.20 32.70 -8.36
C LEU A 359 5.63 33.28 -8.45
N SER A 360 6.43 32.80 -9.38
CA SER A 360 7.81 33.29 -9.57
C SER A 360 7.83 34.71 -10.11
N GLY A 361 6.86 35.06 -10.98
CA GLY A 361 6.73 36.35 -11.62
C GLY A 361 5.80 37.33 -10.90
N MET A 362 5.33 37.05 -9.68
CA MET A 362 4.31 37.84 -9.00
C MET A 362 4.64 39.34 -8.91
N LEU A 363 5.89 39.68 -8.59
CA LEU A 363 6.34 41.06 -8.51
C LEU A 363 6.27 41.74 -9.88
N VAL A 364 6.62 41.02 -10.96
CA VAL A 364 6.56 41.55 -12.33
C VAL A 364 5.11 41.76 -12.75
N ILE A 365 4.24 40.75 -12.50
CA ILE A 365 2.80 40.85 -12.82
C ILE A 365 2.19 42.08 -12.16
N ARG A 366 2.46 42.30 -10.87
CA ARG A 366 1.97 43.50 -10.13
C ARG A 366 2.59 44.80 -10.59
N ALA A 367 3.88 44.78 -10.90
CA ALA A 367 4.55 46.00 -11.36
C ALA A 367 4.01 46.49 -12.71
N PHE A 368 3.54 45.57 -13.57
CA PHE A 368 2.98 45.89 -14.87
C PHE A 368 1.44 45.94 -14.89
N GLY A 369 0.75 45.70 -13.77
CA GLY A 369 -0.72 45.71 -13.67
C GLY A 369 -1.40 44.66 -14.56
N ASN A 370 -0.75 43.49 -14.74
CA ASN A 370 -1.19 42.48 -15.70
C ASN A 370 -1.87 41.25 -15.01
N GLU A 371 -2.44 41.50 -13.83
CA GLU A 371 -3.10 40.47 -13.01
C GLU A 371 -4.24 39.79 -13.78
N LYS A 372 -5.06 40.58 -14.46
CA LYS A 372 -6.23 40.07 -15.20
C LYS A 372 -5.85 39.06 -16.28
N HIS A 373 -4.78 39.34 -17.03
CA HIS A 373 -4.27 38.44 -18.06
C HIS A 373 -3.77 37.11 -17.45
N SER A 374 -3.09 37.21 -16.32
CA SER A 374 -2.59 36.01 -15.56
C SER A 374 -3.73 35.19 -15.01
N GLU A 375 -4.78 35.83 -14.46
CA GLU A 375 -5.99 35.17 -14.00
C GLU A 375 -6.73 34.44 -15.12
N ASP A 376 -6.93 35.10 -16.27
CA ASP A 376 -7.63 34.53 -17.42
C ASP A 376 -6.86 33.31 -17.99
N ARG A 377 -5.53 33.39 -18.04
CA ARG A 377 -4.67 32.27 -18.47
C ARG A 377 -4.75 31.09 -17.52
N PHE A 378 -4.73 31.34 -16.21
CA PHE A 378 -4.88 30.33 -15.18
C PHE A 378 -6.27 29.70 -15.22
N ASP A 379 -7.33 30.52 -15.30
CA ASP A 379 -8.72 30.05 -15.34
C ASP A 379 -8.99 29.14 -16.55
N LYS A 380 -8.42 29.46 -17.71
CA LYS A 380 -8.49 28.59 -18.89
C LYS A 380 -7.88 27.22 -18.63
N ALA A 381 -6.65 27.18 -18.12
CA ALA A 381 -5.97 25.92 -17.79
C ALA A 381 -6.75 25.14 -16.71
N ASN A 382 -7.29 25.84 -15.70
CA ASN A 382 -8.10 25.25 -14.63
C ASN A 382 -9.42 24.67 -15.16
N LYS A 383 -10.11 25.37 -16.07
CA LYS A 383 -11.33 24.88 -16.71
C LYS A 383 -11.09 23.61 -17.54
N ASP A 384 -9.99 23.55 -18.27
CA ASP A 384 -9.62 22.37 -19.06
C ASP A 384 -9.41 21.14 -18.15
N VAL A 385 -8.67 21.30 -17.05
CA VAL A 385 -8.49 20.26 -16.02
C VAL A 385 -9.83 19.88 -15.40
N THR A 386 -10.65 20.87 -15.03
CA THR A 386 -11.94 20.67 -14.37
C THR A 386 -12.91 19.90 -15.27
N ASN A 387 -13.06 20.30 -16.52
CA ASN A 387 -13.98 19.66 -17.45
C ASN A 387 -13.63 18.19 -17.69
N LEU A 388 -12.34 17.90 -17.86
CA LEU A 388 -11.90 16.53 -18.07
C LEU A 388 -12.02 15.69 -16.80
N ASN A 389 -11.69 16.23 -15.63
CA ASN A 389 -11.90 15.57 -14.34
C ASN A 389 -13.39 15.31 -14.08
N LEU A 390 -14.28 16.26 -14.38
CA LEU A 390 -15.73 16.05 -14.27
C LEU A 390 -16.20 14.88 -15.15
N PHE A 391 -15.73 14.82 -16.39
CA PHE A 391 -16.08 13.70 -17.28
C PHE A 391 -15.59 12.36 -16.69
N VAL A 392 -14.34 12.26 -16.27
CA VAL A 392 -13.78 11.03 -15.70
C VAL A 392 -14.48 10.65 -14.40
N ASN A 393 -14.66 11.61 -13.49
CA ASN A 393 -15.28 11.34 -12.19
C ASN A 393 -16.77 10.96 -12.35
N ARG A 394 -17.53 11.58 -13.25
CA ARG A 394 -18.92 11.19 -13.57
C ARG A 394 -18.96 9.79 -14.16
N SER A 395 -18.07 9.46 -15.09
CA SER A 395 -17.98 8.12 -15.66
C SER A 395 -17.64 7.07 -14.60
N MET A 396 -16.70 7.34 -13.72
CA MET A 396 -16.34 6.43 -12.62
C MET A 396 -17.44 6.32 -11.56
N ALA A 397 -18.08 7.44 -11.21
CA ALA A 397 -19.20 7.44 -10.26
C ALA A 397 -20.42 6.67 -10.77
N SER A 398 -20.61 6.61 -12.10
CA SER A 398 -21.71 5.84 -12.72
C SER A 398 -21.54 4.32 -12.60
N ILE A 399 -20.32 3.82 -12.36
CA ILE A 399 -20.06 2.38 -12.27
C ILE A 399 -20.87 1.74 -11.14
N MET A 400 -20.87 2.34 -9.94
CA MET A 400 -21.61 1.78 -8.80
C MET A 400 -23.13 1.73 -9.04
N PRO A 401 -23.83 2.80 -9.49
CA PRO A 401 -25.24 2.71 -9.85
C PRO A 401 -25.52 1.68 -10.97
N ILE A 402 -24.66 1.57 -11.97
CA ILE A 402 -24.82 0.57 -13.04
C ILE A 402 -24.71 -0.84 -12.45
N MET A 403 -23.72 -1.10 -11.58
CA MET A 403 -23.57 -2.40 -10.92
C MET A 403 -24.76 -2.72 -10.01
N MET A 404 -25.29 -1.74 -9.26
CA MET A 404 -26.51 -1.90 -8.47
C MET A 404 -27.72 -2.21 -9.36
N PHE A 405 -27.84 -1.54 -10.50
CA PHE A 405 -28.91 -1.83 -11.47
C PHE A 405 -28.77 -3.25 -12.01
N ILE A 406 -27.58 -3.68 -12.42
CA ILE A 406 -27.32 -5.05 -12.87
C ILE A 406 -27.70 -6.04 -11.77
N PHE A 407 -27.29 -5.80 -10.53
CA PHE A 407 -27.63 -6.66 -9.40
C PHE A 407 -29.15 -6.77 -9.20
N ASN A 408 -29.87 -5.66 -9.24
CA ASN A 408 -31.34 -5.67 -9.10
C ASN A 408 -32.04 -6.43 -10.27
N VAL A 409 -31.58 -6.22 -11.51
CA VAL A 409 -32.08 -6.96 -12.67
C VAL A 409 -31.79 -8.45 -12.52
N VAL A 410 -30.57 -8.81 -12.13
CA VAL A 410 -30.20 -10.21 -11.88
C VAL A 410 -31.06 -10.83 -10.78
N THR A 411 -31.29 -10.11 -9.70
CA THR A 411 -32.22 -10.56 -8.62
C THR A 411 -33.61 -10.83 -9.14
N LEU A 412 -34.18 -9.94 -9.97
CA LEU A 412 -35.50 -10.16 -10.60
C LEU A 412 -35.50 -11.40 -11.49
N VAL A 413 -34.47 -11.60 -12.30
CA VAL A 413 -34.32 -12.80 -13.16
C VAL A 413 -34.22 -14.06 -12.32
N ILE A 414 -33.42 -14.04 -11.23
CA ILE A 414 -33.28 -15.16 -10.31
C ILE A 414 -34.61 -15.48 -9.65
N VAL A 415 -35.35 -14.49 -9.15
CA VAL A 415 -36.64 -14.69 -8.53
C VAL A 415 -37.69 -15.24 -9.55
N TYR A 416 -37.71 -14.65 -10.75
CA TYR A 416 -38.67 -15.10 -11.80
C TYR A 416 -38.41 -16.53 -12.27
N TYR A 417 -37.15 -16.85 -12.57
CA TYR A 417 -36.78 -18.18 -13.04
C TYR A 417 -36.71 -19.18 -11.90
N GLY A 418 -36.24 -18.76 -10.72
CA GLY A 418 -36.21 -19.58 -9.51
C GLY A 418 -37.59 -19.98 -9.04
N SER A 419 -38.59 -19.08 -9.07
CA SER A 419 -39.99 -19.43 -8.71
C SER A 419 -40.55 -20.53 -9.60
N LYS A 420 -40.23 -20.50 -10.91
CA LYS A 420 -40.62 -21.59 -11.82
C LYS A 420 -39.92 -22.91 -11.48
N GLN A 421 -38.65 -22.86 -11.10
CA GLN A 421 -37.91 -24.07 -10.67
C GLN A 421 -38.42 -24.60 -9.33
N ILE A 422 -38.89 -23.73 -8.43
CA ILE A 422 -39.55 -24.14 -7.17
C ILE A 422 -40.89 -24.80 -7.45
N ASP A 423 -41.67 -24.25 -8.34
CA ASP A 423 -42.96 -24.82 -8.75
C ASP A 423 -42.82 -26.21 -9.41
N LEU A 424 -41.74 -26.41 -10.16
CA LEU A 424 -41.38 -27.70 -10.74
C LEU A 424 -40.73 -28.67 -9.72
N GLY A 425 -40.51 -28.25 -8.48
CA GLY A 425 -39.86 -29.07 -7.46
C GLY A 425 -38.33 -29.20 -7.58
N ASN A 426 -37.69 -28.49 -8.50
CA ASN A 426 -36.25 -28.58 -8.77
C ASN A 426 -35.39 -27.74 -7.83
N LEU A 427 -35.97 -26.82 -7.07
CA LEU A 427 -35.27 -25.85 -6.24
C LEU A 427 -36.05 -25.56 -4.96
N ALA A 428 -35.36 -25.47 -3.81
CA ALA A 428 -35.94 -24.97 -2.57
C ALA A 428 -35.87 -23.44 -2.47
N ILE A 429 -36.79 -22.81 -1.70
CA ILE A 429 -36.80 -21.35 -1.50
C ILE A 429 -35.50 -20.89 -0.88
N GLY A 430 -34.97 -21.61 0.14
CA GLY A 430 -33.69 -21.28 0.77
C GLY A 430 -32.51 -21.32 -0.22
N GLN A 431 -32.50 -22.31 -1.13
CA GLN A 431 -31.47 -22.38 -2.18
C GLN A 431 -31.52 -21.20 -3.14
N MET A 432 -32.74 -20.75 -3.52
CA MET A 432 -32.86 -19.52 -4.33
C MET A 432 -32.29 -18.30 -3.59
N MET A 433 -32.55 -18.18 -2.28
CA MET A 433 -31.96 -17.11 -1.46
C MET A 433 -30.42 -17.20 -1.36
N ALA A 434 -29.88 -18.39 -1.18
CA ALA A 434 -28.43 -18.62 -1.18
C ALA A 434 -27.82 -18.27 -2.54
N PHE A 435 -28.46 -18.64 -3.63
CA PHE A 435 -28.05 -18.33 -4.99
C PHE A 435 -27.96 -16.81 -5.23
N MET A 436 -28.94 -16.02 -4.74
CA MET A 436 -28.88 -14.55 -4.81
C MET A 436 -27.67 -14.00 -4.07
N GLN A 437 -27.33 -14.56 -2.90
CA GLN A 437 -26.15 -14.12 -2.15
C GLN A 437 -24.84 -14.50 -2.85
N TYR A 438 -24.73 -15.69 -3.43
CA TYR A 438 -23.58 -16.09 -4.23
C TYR A 438 -23.41 -15.21 -5.48
N ALA A 439 -24.52 -14.87 -6.16
CA ALA A 439 -24.47 -13.93 -7.28
C ALA A 439 -23.92 -12.57 -6.84
N MET A 440 -24.33 -12.06 -5.69
CA MET A 440 -23.81 -10.83 -5.11
C MET A 440 -22.29 -10.93 -4.81
N GLN A 441 -21.85 -12.03 -4.20
CA GLN A 441 -20.42 -12.26 -3.88
C GLN A 441 -19.57 -12.29 -5.16
N ILE A 442 -20.06 -12.92 -6.25
CA ILE A 442 -19.38 -12.95 -7.55
C ILE A 442 -19.26 -11.52 -8.11
N ILE A 443 -20.34 -10.74 -8.11
CA ILE A 443 -20.33 -9.34 -8.58
C ILE A 443 -19.33 -8.50 -7.78
N MET A 444 -19.33 -8.64 -6.45
CA MET A 444 -18.39 -7.91 -5.58
C MET A 444 -16.95 -8.34 -5.79
N ALA A 445 -16.68 -9.62 -6.04
CA ALA A 445 -15.34 -10.10 -6.38
C ALA A 445 -14.80 -9.43 -7.67
N PHE A 446 -15.64 -9.32 -8.71
CA PHE A 446 -15.26 -8.61 -9.93
C PHE A 446 -15.00 -7.12 -9.71
N LEU A 447 -15.83 -6.45 -8.90
CA LEU A 447 -15.60 -5.02 -8.52
C LEU A 447 -14.28 -4.83 -7.78
N MET A 448 -13.94 -5.74 -6.88
CA MET A 448 -12.65 -5.70 -6.17
C MET A 448 -11.45 -5.83 -7.14
N ILE A 449 -11.53 -6.76 -8.09
CA ILE A 449 -10.49 -6.95 -9.12
C ILE A 449 -10.36 -5.69 -9.99
N ALA A 450 -11.47 -5.08 -10.39
CA ALA A 450 -11.49 -3.86 -11.17
C ALA A 450 -10.82 -2.67 -10.46
N MET A 451 -11.08 -2.51 -9.16
CA MET A 451 -10.45 -1.45 -8.36
C MET A 451 -8.92 -1.57 -8.32
N ILE A 452 -8.40 -2.79 -8.25
CA ILE A 452 -6.95 -3.05 -8.26
C ILE A 452 -6.34 -2.68 -9.60
N ALA A 453 -7.01 -3.01 -10.71
CA ALA A 453 -6.51 -2.72 -12.05
C ALA A 453 -6.26 -1.23 -12.29
N ILE A 454 -6.99 -0.35 -11.60
CA ILE A 454 -6.80 1.11 -11.64
C ILE A 454 -5.61 1.56 -10.77
N MET A 455 -5.40 0.94 -9.61
CA MET A 455 -4.37 1.37 -8.64
C MET A 455 -2.98 0.80 -8.94
N LEU A 456 -2.91 -0.38 -9.53
CA LEU A 456 -1.66 -1.09 -9.79
C LEU A 456 -0.67 -0.31 -10.70
N PRO A 457 -1.09 0.35 -11.80
CA PRO A 457 -0.19 1.13 -12.64
C PRO A 457 0.46 2.30 -11.88
N ARG A 458 -0.32 3.03 -11.06
CA ARG A 458 0.20 4.16 -10.25
C ARG A 458 1.30 3.71 -9.29
N ALA A 459 1.05 2.62 -8.57
CA ALA A 459 2.04 2.07 -7.65
C ALA A 459 3.27 1.51 -8.38
N SER A 460 3.11 0.99 -9.59
CA SER A 460 4.23 0.53 -10.41
C SER A 460 5.15 1.67 -10.82
N VAL A 461 4.58 2.83 -11.19
CA VAL A 461 5.35 4.05 -11.49
C VAL A 461 6.08 4.54 -10.24
N ALA A 462 5.38 4.66 -9.10
CA ALA A 462 5.98 5.06 -7.83
C ALA A 462 7.12 4.12 -7.42
N ALA A 463 6.91 2.81 -7.53
CA ALA A 463 7.94 1.81 -7.25
C ALA A 463 9.17 1.96 -8.15
N ASN A 464 8.99 2.20 -9.44
CA ASN A 464 10.11 2.39 -10.37
C ASN A 464 10.92 3.63 -10.01
N ARG A 465 10.27 4.75 -9.64
CA ARG A 465 10.95 5.98 -9.22
C ARG A 465 11.75 5.81 -7.93
N VAL A 466 11.24 5.03 -6.97
CA VAL A 466 11.97 4.68 -5.75
C VAL A 466 13.17 3.78 -6.08
N TYR A 467 12.99 2.80 -6.95
CA TYR A 467 14.06 1.90 -7.36
C TYR A 467 15.16 2.58 -8.17
N GLU A 468 14.83 3.59 -8.96
CA GLU A 468 15.81 4.40 -9.67
C GLU A 468 16.86 4.99 -8.70
N ILE A 469 16.42 5.48 -7.53
CA ILE A 469 17.36 5.95 -6.48
C ILE A 469 18.23 4.79 -5.96
N ILE A 470 17.59 3.66 -5.59
CA ILE A 470 18.29 2.53 -4.98
C ILE A 470 19.32 1.90 -5.94
N GLU A 471 19.00 1.82 -7.23
CA GLU A 471 19.85 1.23 -8.27
C GLU A 471 20.94 2.18 -8.78
N THR A 472 20.80 3.50 -8.59
CA THR A 472 21.81 4.48 -9.00
C THR A 472 23.11 4.24 -8.24
N LYS A 473 24.17 4.01 -8.96
CA LYS A 473 25.52 3.86 -8.35
C LYS A 473 26.14 5.23 -8.22
N PRO A 474 26.66 5.61 -7.03
CA PRO A 474 27.42 6.83 -6.89
C PRO A 474 28.62 6.81 -7.85
N THR A 475 28.86 7.93 -8.51
CA THR A 475 30.03 8.09 -9.41
C THR A 475 31.33 8.12 -8.60
N ILE A 476 31.29 8.70 -7.40
CA ILE A 476 32.43 8.77 -6.49
C ILE A 476 32.30 7.64 -5.47
N GLN A 477 33.26 6.72 -5.48
CA GLN A 477 33.36 5.60 -4.55
C GLN A 477 34.70 5.60 -3.85
N ASP A 478 34.74 5.07 -2.63
CA ASP A 478 35.98 4.89 -1.89
C ASP A 478 36.81 3.76 -2.52
N PRO A 479 38.13 3.88 -2.53
CA PRO A 479 39.01 2.82 -3.02
C PRO A 479 38.92 1.58 -2.13
N THR A 480 39.09 0.41 -2.73
CA THR A 480 39.12 -0.87 -1.99
C THR A 480 40.32 -0.99 -1.03
N ASN A 481 41.46 -0.36 -1.38
CA ASN A 481 42.67 -0.34 -0.58
C ASN A 481 43.14 1.12 -0.42
N PRO A 482 42.62 1.87 0.59
CA PRO A 482 43.03 3.25 0.82
C PRO A 482 44.52 3.36 1.18
N VAL A 483 45.16 4.39 0.64
CA VAL A 483 46.56 4.72 0.96
C VAL A 483 46.59 5.58 2.22
N ALA A 484 47.45 5.24 3.17
CA ALA A 484 47.63 6.02 4.38
C ALA A 484 48.24 7.38 4.06
N LEU A 485 47.77 8.43 4.76
CA LEU A 485 48.24 9.80 4.63
C LEU A 485 49.68 9.97 5.16
N ASP A 486 50.39 10.88 4.54
CA ASP A 486 51.73 11.28 5.02
C ASP A 486 51.59 12.43 6.07
N GLU A 487 51.61 12.07 7.35
CA GLU A 487 51.48 13.04 8.45
C GLU A 487 52.57 14.13 8.43
N SER A 488 53.68 13.89 7.76
CA SER A 488 54.74 14.92 7.60
C SER A 488 54.34 16.05 6.66
N LYS A 489 53.33 15.77 5.79
CA LYS A 489 52.78 16.72 4.81
C LYS A 489 51.39 17.22 5.19
N LYS A 490 51.04 17.11 6.46
CA LYS A 490 49.76 17.54 6.99
C LYS A 490 49.40 18.96 6.53
N GLY A 491 48.19 19.14 5.96
CA GLY A 491 47.71 20.42 5.45
C GLY A 491 48.21 20.80 4.05
N LEU A 492 49.12 20.04 3.42
CA LEU A 492 49.59 20.33 2.07
C LEU A 492 48.48 19.99 1.05
N VAL A 493 48.16 20.93 0.14
CA VAL A 493 47.24 20.73 -0.98
C VAL A 493 47.95 21.04 -2.28
N GLU A 494 47.97 20.07 -3.21
CA GLU A 494 48.65 20.18 -4.50
C GLU A 494 47.65 19.91 -5.64
N PHE A 495 47.59 20.84 -6.57
CA PHE A 495 46.88 20.69 -7.85
C PHE A 495 47.93 20.47 -8.95
N ASN A 496 47.88 19.32 -9.61
CA ASN A 496 48.81 18.95 -10.66
C ASN A 496 48.08 18.86 -12.00
N HIS A 497 48.16 19.88 -12.84
CA HIS A 497 47.59 19.98 -14.18
C HIS A 497 46.11 19.57 -14.22
N VAL A 498 45.27 20.11 -13.31
CA VAL A 498 43.90 19.72 -13.13
C VAL A 498 42.99 20.40 -14.16
N SER A 499 42.26 19.59 -14.90
CA SER A 499 41.12 20.03 -15.72
C SER A 499 39.81 19.42 -15.23
N PHE A 500 38.71 20.17 -15.30
CA PHE A 500 37.38 19.71 -14.87
C PHE A 500 36.28 20.23 -15.74
N ALA A 501 35.35 19.33 -16.14
CA ALA A 501 34.09 19.65 -16.78
C ALA A 501 32.93 19.09 -15.95
N TYR A 502 31.83 19.84 -15.81
CA TYR A 502 30.62 19.31 -15.20
C TYR A 502 30.00 18.21 -16.08
N PRO A 503 29.31 17.21 -15.51
CA PRO A 503 28.65 16.17 -16.28
C PRO A 503 27.68 16.76 -17.33
N GLY A 504 27.86 16.34 -18.59
CA GLY A 504 27.07 16.84 -19.72
C GLY A 504 27.50 18.19 -20.30
N ALA A 505 28.54 18.85 -19.74
CA ALA A 505 29.10 20.06 -20.33
C ALA A 505 30.00 19.72 -21.54
N SER A 506 29.91 20.55 -22.59
CA SER A 506 30.73 20.41 -23.80
C SER A 506 32.16 20.91 -23.62
N GLU A 507 32.41 21.82 -22.68
CA GLU A 507 33.71 22.41 -22.42
C GLU A 507 34.08 22.33 -20.93
N PRO A 508 35.38 22.17 -20.61
CA PRO A 508 35.90 22.20 -19.22
C PRO A 508 35.77 23.60 -18.62
N VAL A 509 35.31 23.66 -17.36
CA VAL A 509 35.21 24.88 -16.55
C VAL A 509 36.57 25.26 -15.97
N LEU A 510 37.42 24.28 -15.69
CA LEU A 510 38.79 24.47 -15.25
C LEU A 510 39.74 23.79 -16.23
N LYS A 511 40.80 24.49 -16.62
CA LYS A 511 41.75 24.08 -17.66
C LYS A 511 43.17 24.23 -17.15
N ASP A 512 43.89 23.11 -16.98
CA ASP A 512 45.30 23.05 -16.66
C ASP A 512 45.70 23.86 -15.38
N ILE A 513 44.99 23.59 -14.28
CA ILE A 513 45.18 24.25 -13.00
C ILE A 513 46.37 23.59 -12.28
N ASP A 514 47.44 24.40 -11.99
CA ASP A 514 48.66 23.92 -11.31
C ASP A 514 49.06 24.90 -10.22
N PHE A 515 48.99 24.50 -8.94
CA PHE A 515 49.46 25.24 -7.78
C PHE A 515 49.65 24.37 -6.55
N VAL A 516 50.34 24.92 -5.57
CA VAL A 516 50.57 24.29 -4.25
C VAL A 516 50.15 25.27 -3.16
N ALA A 517 49.23 24.84 -2.28
CA ALA A 517 48.88 25.55 -1.04
C ALA A 517 49.61 24.89 0.13
N LYS A 518 50.41 25.68 0.87
CA LYS A 518 51.31 25.17 1.92
C LYS A 518 50.72 25.27 3.32
N PRO A 519 51.08 24.37 4.23
CA PRO A 519 50.68 24.43 5.64
C PRO A 519 51.03 25.75 6.28
N GLY A 520 50.12 26.29 7.10
CA GLY A 520 50.29 27.55 7.81
C GLY A 520 50.17 28.82 6.94
N GLN A 521 49.72 28.66 5.69
CA GLN A 521 49.56 29.75 4.73
C GLN A 521 48.13 29.89 4.24
N THR A 522 47.79 31.10 3.83
CA THR A 522 46.49 31.42 3.16
C THR A 522 46.71 31.54 1.66
N THR A 523 46.07 30.68 0.90
CA THR A 523 45.95 30.76 -0.57
C THR A 523 44.61 31.31 -0.94
N ALA A 524 44.58 32.50 -1.55
CA ALA A 524 43.35 33.16 -1.98
C ALA A 524 43.11 32.98 -3.46
N PHE A 525 41.84 32.88 -3.86
CA PHE A 525 41.39 32.77 -5.26
C PHE A 525 40.51 33.96 -5.62
N ILE A 526 40.87 34.67 -6.69
CA ILE A 526 40.11 35.80 -7.24
C ILE A 526 39.93 35.66 -8.74
N GLY A 527 38.96 36.35 -9.31
CA GLY A 527 38.66 36.38 -10.74
C GLY A 527 37.21 36.80 -11.02
N SER A 528 36.87 36.94 -12.26
CA SER A 528 35.52 37.32 -12.71
C SER A 528 34.43 36.33 -12.25
N THR A 529 33.19 36.75 -12.25
CA THR A 529 32.08 35.81 -11.99
C THR A 529 32.02 34.75 -13.10
N GLY A 530 31.97 33.48 -12.70
CA GLY A 530 32.01 32.35 -13.64
C GLY A 530 33.43 31.84 -13.98
N SER A 531 34.52 32.42 -13.43
CA SER A 531 35.90 31.96 -13.69
C SER A 531 36.27 30.61 -13.09
N GLY A 532 35.35 29.91 -12.35
CA GLY A 532 35.57 28.58 -11.82
C GLY A 532 36.05 28.51 -10.35
N LYS A 533 36.07 29.62 -9.60
CA LYS A 533 36.57 29.69 -8.19
C LYS A 533 35.90 28.67 -7.26
N SER A 534 34.58 28.69 -7.13
CA SER A 534 33.84 27.75 -6.29
C SER A 534 33.96 26.31 -6.80
N THR A 535 34.06 26.12 -8.12
CA THR A 535 34.31 24.78 -8.70
C THR A 535 35.65 24.25 -8.24
N LEU A 536 36.70 25.06 -8.31
CA LEU A 536 38.07 24.66 -7.91
C LEU A 536 38.12 24.18 -6.46
N ILE A 537 37.61 24.96 -5.51
CA ILE A 537 37.66 24.58 -4.08
C ILE A 537 36.75 23.38 -3.74
N ASN A 538 35.68 23.15 -4.52
CA ASN A 538 34.80 21.99 -4.34
C ASN A 538 35.41 20.67 -4.84
N LEU A 539 36.48 20.72 -5.62
CA LEU A 539 37.26 19.53 -5.98
C LEU A 539 38.11 18.99 -4.83
N VAL A 540 38.54 19.85 -3.90
CA VAL A 540 39.43 19.47 -2.77
C VAL A 540 38.70 18.45 -1.84
N PRO A 541 37.45 18.66 -1.38
CA PRO A 541 36.71 17.66 -0.59
C PRO A 541 36.16 16.51 -1.44
N ARG A 542 36.56 16.41 -2.71
CA ARG A 542 36.13 15.40 -3.66
C ARG A 542 34.59 15.35 -3.80
N PHE A 543 33.96 16.55 -4.01
CA PHE A 543 32.54 16.63 -4.34
C PHE A 543 32.26 16.32 -5.81
N TYR A 544 33.29 16.42 -6.64
CA TYR A 544 33.36 16.03 -8.05
C TYR A 544 34.70 15.37 -8.33
N GLU A 545 34.74 14.49 -9.34
CA GLU A 545 36.00 13.93 -9.83
C GLU A 545 36.65 14.87 -10.88
N VAL A 546 37.94 14.96 -10.85
CA VAL A 546 38.70 15.68 -11.89
C VAL A 546 38.63 14.95 -13.22
N SER A 547 38.55 15.69 -14.32
CA SER A 547 38.54 15.12 -15.67
C SER A 547 39.96 14.71 -16.11
N GLU A 548 40.94 15.52 -15.76
CA GLU A 548 42.39 15.29 -16.03
C GLU A 548 43.20 15.80 -14.87
N GLY A 549 44.40 15.25 -14.74
CA GLY A 549 45.33 15.63 -13.67
C GLY A 549 45.06 14.94 -12.33
N SER A 550 45.58 15.50 -11.25
CA SER A 550 45.39 14.96 -9.89
C SER A 550 45.42 16.05 -8.83
N ILE A 551 44.64 15.83 -7.76
CA ILE A 551 44.66 16.65 -6.54
C ILE A 551 45.20 15.79 -5.43
N LYS A 552 46.24 16.29 -4.74
CA LYS A 552 46.81 15.61 -3.59
C LYS A 552 46.59 16.40 -2.31
N VAL A 553 46.19 15.68 -1.26
CA VAL A 553 46.07 16.21 0.10
C VAL A 553 46.97 15.39 1.00
N ALA A 554 47.85 16.09 1.78
CA ALA A 554 48.88 15.45 2.57
C ALA A 554 49.75 14.45 1.78
N GLY A 555 50.03 14.79 0.49
CA GLY A 555 50.89 14.01 -0.41
C GLY A 555 50.19 12.81 -1.10
N VAL A 556 48.97 12.49 -0.77
CA VAL A 556 48.19 11.37 -1.35
C VAL A 556 47.09 11.91 -2.26
N ASP A 557 46.89 11.26 -3.41
CA ASP A 557 45.79 11.60 -4.32
C ASP A 557 44.42 11.40 -3.63
N VAL A 558 43.51 12.38 -3.77
CA VAL A 558 42.18 12.32 -3.14
C VAL A 558 41.34 11.12 -3.59
N ARG A 559 41.72 10.48 -4.71
CA ARG A 559 41.06 9.26 -5.23
C ARG A 559 41.53 7.98 -4.54
N GLU A 560 42.71 8.03 -3.91
CA GLU A 560 43.35 6.88 -3.25
C GLU A 560 43.10 6.82 -1.75
N MET A 561 42.38 7.80 -1.18
CA MET A 561 41.93 7.81 0.22
C MET A 561 40.41 7.72 0.33
N THR A 562 39.89 7.39 1.52
CA THR A 562 38.45 7.40 1.75
C THR A 562 37.92 8.82 1.82
N GLN A 563 36.67 9.05 1.36
CA GLN A 563 36.01 10.35 1.44
C GLN A 563 35.88 10.83 2.89
N HIS A 564 35.68 9.90 3.81
CA HIS A 564 35.59 10.21 5.25
C HIS A 564 36.92 10.79 5.77
N GLU A 565 38.01 10.09 5.54
CA GLU A 565 39.35 10.52 5.99
C GLU A 565 39.78 11.86 5.37
N LEU A 566 39.50 12.07 4.07
CA LEU A 566 39.71 13.34 3.40
C LEU A 566 38.88 14.46 4.03
N ARG A 567 37.59 14.26 4.18
CA ARG A 567 36.67 15.29 4.68
C ARG A 567 36.87 15.57 6.17
N ASP A 568 37.35 14.61 6.95
CA ASP A 568 37.69 14.85 8.35
C ASP A 568 38.78 15.90 8.53
N ARG A 569 39.68 16.02 7.56
CA ARG A 569 40.78 17.01 7.58
C ARG A 569 40.36 18.37 7.03
N ILE A 570 39.13 18.53 6.54
CA ILE A 570 38.64 19.75 5.88
C ILE A 570 37.51 20.38 6.69
N GLY A 571 37.65 21.68 6.97
CA GLY A 571 36.56 22.52 7.48
C GLY A 571 36.05 23.41 6.35
N LEU A 572 34.87 23.11 5.81
CA LEU A 572 34.27 23.84 4.69
C LEU A 572 33.21 24.82 5.17
N VAL A 573 33.32 26.07 4.72
CA VAL A 573 32.31 27.09 4.87
C VAL A 573 31.75 27.46 3.48
N PRO A 574 30.54 27.04 3.13
CA PRO A 574 29.94 27.35 1.83
C PRO A 574 29.56 28.82 1.72
N GLN A 575 29.39 29.31 0.49
CA GLN A 575 28.97 30.67 0.19
C GLN A 575 27.71 31.11 0.92
N LYS A 576 26.71 30.21 1.03
CA LYS A 576 25.53 30.41 1.86
C LYS A 576 25.64 29.62 3.14
N GLY A 577 25.69 30.30 4.28
CA GLY A 577 25.72 29.68 5.60
C GLY A 577 24.44 28.91 5.89
N ASN A 578 24.47 27.59 5.74
CA ASN A 578 23.35 26.72 6.07
C ASN A 578 23.43 26.28 7.53
N LEU A 579 22.35 26.52 8.28
CA LEU A 579 22.19 26.05 9.66
C LEU A 579 21.09 25.00 9.74
N PHE A 580 21.32 24.01 10.60
CA PHE A 580 20.32 22.99 10.90
C PHE A 580 19.39 23.47 12.02
N SER A 581 18.15 23.02 11.98
CA SER A 581 17.23 23.21 13.09
C SER A 581 17.72 22.55 14.37
N GLY A 582 17.59 23.22 15.49
CA GLY A 582 18.12 22.81 16.77
C GLY A 582 18.63 24.02 17.55
N THR A 583 19.76 23.91 18.27
CA THR A 583 20.34 25.01 19.01
C THR A 583 21.64 25.53 18.35
N ILE A 584 22.12 26.69 18.78
CA ILE A 584 23.48 27.14 18.40
C ILE A 584 24.49 26.08 18.79
N ARG A 585 24.44 25.53 20.01
CA ARG A 585 25.27 24.44 20.49
C ARG A 585 25.28 23.24 19.53
N SER A 586 24.12 22.76 19.13
CA SER A 586 24.01 21.61 18.23
C SER A 586 24.61 21.88 16.85
N ASN A 587 24.48 23.12 16.34
CA ASN A 587 25.12 23.53 15.08
C ASN A 587 26.64 23.61 15.17
N LEU A 588 27.19 24.12 16.27
CA LEU A 588 28.63 24.16 16.48
C LEU A 588 29.25 22.77 16.68
N LYS A 589 28.59 21.95 17.51
CA LYS A 589 29.00 20.55 17.76
C LYS A 589 28.80 19.62 16.57
N TYR A 590 28.15 20.08 15.50
CA TYR A 590 28.00 19.27 14.27
C TYR A 590 29.38 18.91 13.65
N GLY A 591 30.39 19.82 13.74
CA GLY A 591 31.73 19.58 13.29
C GLY A 591 32.65 18.96 14.36
N ALA A 592 32.28 19.05 15.65
CA ALA A 592 33.08 18.61 16.80
C ALA A 592 32.11 18.14 17.93
N PRO A 593 31.60 16.91 17.87
CA PRO A 593 30.61 16.42 18.83
C PRO A 593 31.09 16.47 20.29
N GLU A 594 32.36 16.27 20.52
CA GLU A 594 33.02 16.20 21.86
C GLU A 594 33.54 17.54 22.36
N ALA A 595 33.36 18.65 21.59
CA ALA A 595 33.87 19.95 21.99
C ALA A 595 33.27 20.40 23.33
N THR A 596 34.12 20.91 24.24
CA THR A 596 33.72 21.47 25.51
C THR A 596 33.13 22.87 25.35
N ASP A 597 32.46 23.39 26.37
CA ASP A 597 31.88 24.74 26.33
C ASP A 597 32.98 25.81 26.27
N GLU A 598 34.16 25.57 26.88
CA GLU A 598 35.34 26.46 26.82
C GLU A 598 35.88 26.52 25.38
N GLU A 599 35.94 25.39 24.67
CA GLU A 599 36.36 25.36 23.27
C GLU A 599 35.34 26.09 22.39
N LEU A 600 34.06 25.91 22.64
CA LEU A 600 33.00 26.63 21.92
C LEU A 600 33.05 28.14 22.16
N GLU A 601 33.40 28.59 23.39
CA GLU A 601 33.61 30.02 23.68
C GLU A 601 34.77 30.61 22.85
N GLU A 602 35.87 29.89 22.75
CA GLU A 602 37.00 30.33 21.92
C GLU A 602 36.64 30.38 20.43
N VAL A 603 35.92 29.37 19.95
CA VAL A 603 35.43 29.29 18.57
C VAL A 603 34.54 30.45 18.19
N ILE A 604 33.55 30.79 19.04
CA ILE A 604 32.62 31.90 18.76
C ILE A 604 33.35 33.25 18.87
N ARG A 605 34.40 33.36 19.71
CA ARG A 605 35.24 34.53 19.81
C ARG A 605 35.99 34.75 18.48
N VAL A 606 36.66 33.72 17.97
CA VAL A 606 37.43 33.78 16.71
C VAL A 606 36.46 34.11 15.54
N ALA A 607 35.30 33.44 15.47
CA ALA A 607 34.30 33.66 14.44
C ALA A 607 33.55 34.99 14.57
N GLN A 608 33.88 35.86 15.53
CA GLN A 608 33.20 37.12 15.86
C GLN A 608 31.70 36.92 16.10
N ALA A 609 31.29 35.76 16.62
CA ALA A 609 29.92 35.41 16.91
C ALA A 609 29.53 35.68 18.37
N LYS A 610 30.52 35.87 19.27
CA LYS A 610 30.33 35.98 20.71
C LYS A 610 29.34 37.09 21.10
N GLU A 611 29.46 38.29 20.51
CA GLU A 611 28.66 39.44 20.86
C GLU A 611 27.17 39.20 20.71
N PHE A 612 26.71 38.66 19.57
CA PHE A 612 25.27 38.43 19.34
C PHE A 612 24.76 37.21 20.10
N ILE A 613 25.60 36.24 20.44
CA ILE A 613 25.25 35.09 21.27
C ILE A 613 25.03 35.51 22.72
N ASP A 614 26.01 36.31 23.28
CA ASP A 614 25.92 36.79 24.64
C ASP A 614 24.76 37.76 24.90
N GLN A 615 24.20 38.39 23.84
CA GLN A 615 22.98 39.21 23.92
C GLN A 615 21.70 38.39 24.09
N LYS A 616 21.78 37.09 23.97
CA LYS A 616 20.62 36.18 24.13
C LYS A 616 20.69 35.52 25.50
N GLU A 617 19.54 35.46 26.19
CA GLU A 617 19.46 34.82 27.52
C GLU A 617 19.85 33.35 27.46
N GLU A 618 19.42 32.64 26.39
CA GLU A 618 19.66 31.21 26.19
C GLU A 618 21.09 30.92 25.68
N ARG A 619 21.83 31.92 25.21
CA ARG A 619 23.17 31.78 24.67
C ARG A 619 23.34 30.63 23.67
N PHE A 620 24.12 29.59 23.99
CA PHE A 620 24.32 28.40 23.14
C PHE A 620 23.04 27.57 22.94
N ASP A 621 22.10 27.67 23.84
CA ASP A 621 20.85 26.89 23.78
C ASP A 621 19.72 27.65 23.04
N MET A 622 20.01 28.85 22.51
CA MET A 622 19.10 29.57 21.61
C MET A 622 18.74 28.69 20.42
N GLU A 623 17.43 28.55 20.18
CA GLU A 623 16.90 27.76 19.07
C GLU A 623 17.18 28.40 17.70
N ILE A 624 17.63 27.56 16.76
CA ILE A 624 17.80 27.88 15.35
C ILE A 624 16.66 27.21 14.58
N SER A 625 15.84 28.01 13.92
CA SER A 625 14.77 27.50 13.05
C SER A 625 15.32 26.86 11.79
N GLN A 626 14.49 26.13 11.06
CA GLN A 626 14.88 25.47 9.81
C GLN A 626 15.53 26.45 8.82
N GLY A 627 16.76 26.14 8.40
CA GLY A 627 17.57 27.01 7.54
C GLY A 627 18.00 28.32 8.20
N GLY A 628 17.87 28.46 9.54
CA GLY A 628 18.29 29.64 10.27
C GLY A 628 17.47 30.91 9.95
N THR A 629 16.18 30.80 9.64
CA THR A 629 15.35 31.96 9.24
C THR A 629 15.17 33.00 10.35
N ASN A 630 15.47 32.64 11.58
CA ASN A 630 15.40 33.51 12.76
C ASN A 630 16.71 34.25 13.08
N VAL A 631 17.75 34.09 12.28
CA VAL A 631 19.04 34.79 12.39
C VAL A 631 19.38 35.53 11.08
N SER A 632 20.11 36.65 11.19
CA SER A 632 20.52 37.45 10.02
C SER A 632 21.52 36.70 9.14
N GLY A 633 21.69 37.12 7.87
CA GLY A 633 22.67 36.55 6.95
C GLY A 633 24.09 36.53 7.49
N GLY A 634 24.56 37.66 8.07
CA GLY A 634 25.86 37.74 8.69
C GLY A 634 26.01 36.86 9.95
N GLN A 635 24.95 36.69 10.77
CA GLN A 635 24.92 35.79 11.90
C GLN A 635 25.03 34.32 11.45
N LYS A 636 24.25 33.94 10.41
CA LYS A 636 24.35 32.59 9.79
C LYS A 636 25.76 32.29 9.35
N GLN A 637 26.38 33.25 8.67
CA GLN A 637 27.73 33.07 8.14
C GLN A 637 28.76 32.92 9.28
N ARG A 638 28.69 33.75 10.32
CA ARG A 638 29.54 33.63 11.50
C ARG A 638 29.38 32.31 12.24
N LEU A 639 28.15 31.78 12.37
CA LEU A 639 27.89 30.47 12.94
C LEU A 639 28.42 29.33 12.05
N ALA A 640 28.33 29.45 10.72
CA ALA A 640 28.91 28.48 9.80
C ALA A 640 30.43 28.47 9.86
N ILE A 641 31.04 29.64 9.98
CA ILE A 641 32.50 29.79 10.21
C ILE A 641 32.89 29.18 11.56
N ALA A 642 32.15 29.49 12.63
CA ALA A 642 32.38 28.93 13.95
C ALA A 642 32.33 27.40 13.93
N ARG A 643 31.34 26.80 13.23
CA ARG A 643 31.24 25.34 13.06
C ARG A 643 32.46 24.73 12.36
N ALA A 644 33.00 25.39 11.35
CA ALA A 644 34.22 24.94 10.68
C ALA A 644 35.45 25.06 11.57
N ILE A 645 35.55 26.13 12.36
CA ILE A 645 36.65 26.33 13.31
C ILE A 645 36.59 25.30 14.45
N ALA A 646 35.38 24.99 14.97
CA ALA A 646 35.17 23.99 16.02
C ALA A 646 35.75 22.61 15.64
N LYS A 647 35.72 22.27 14.37
CA LYS A 647 36.28 21.01 13.85
C LYS A 647 37.79 20.92 13.97
N ASN A 648 38.51 22.06 14.08
CA ASN A 648 39.95 22.16 14.11
C ASN A 648 40.66 21.36 13.00
N PRO A 649 40.31 21.58 11.71
CA PRO A 649 40.79 20.80 10.59
C PRO A 649 42.22 21.19 10.16
N ASP A 650 42.82 20.35 9.31
CA ASP A 650 44.10 20.64 8.67
C ASP A 650 43.99 21.68 7.56
N ILE A 651 42.81 21.76 6.94
CA ILE A 651 42.52 22.62 5.79
C ILE A 651 41.18 23.34 6.02
N TYR A 652 41.20 24.65 6.01
CA TYR A 652 40.01 25.48 5.99
C TYR A 652 39.68 25.89 4.54
N ILE A 653 38.43 25.75 4.12
CA ILE A 653 37.94 26.20 2.82
C ILE A 653 36.81 27.20 3.05
N PHE A 654 36.97 28.41 2.56
CA PHE A 654 35.99 29.48 2.64
C PHE A 654 35.54 29.88 1.22
N ASP A 655 34.30 29.57 0.88
CA ASP A 655 33.72 29.96 -0.42
C ASP A 655 32.97 31.29 -0.27
N ASP A 656 33.63 32.40 -0.59
CA ASP A 656 33.09 33.77 -0.53
C ASP A 656 32.37 34.08 0.80
N SER A 657 32.85 33.47 1.89
CA SER A 657 32.15 33.41 3.18
C SER A 657 32.17 34.72 3.96
N PHE A 658 32.98 35.68 3.54
CA PHE A 658 33.16 36.98 4.21
C PHE A 658 32.35 38.11 3.58
N SER A 659 31.80 37.91 2.38
CA SER A 659 31.04 38.92 1.64
C SER A 659 29.78 39.42 2.33
N ALA A 660 29.19 38.58 3.19
CA ALA A 660 27.98 38.88 3.97
C ALA A 660 28.28 39.62 5.29
N LEU A 661 29.55 39.88 5.62
CA LEU A 661 30.00 40.56 6.83
C LEU A 661 30.27 42.05 6.57
N ASP A 662 30.09 42.87 7.61
CA ASP A 662 30.52 44.25 7.56
C ASP A 662 32.07 44.32 7.63
N PHE A 663 32.66 45.41 7.13
CA PHE A 663 34.10 45.56 7.02
C PHE A 663 34.89 45.40 8.34
N LYS A 664 34.32 45.88 9.44
CA LYS A 664 34.96 45.80 10.77
C LYS A 664 35.00 44.37 11.30
N THR A 665 33.91 43.66 11.15
CA THR A 665 33.78 42.26 11.56
C THR A 665 34.66 41.37 10.66
N ASP A 666 34.67 41.60 9.35
CA ASP A 666 35.53 40.87 8.39
C ASP A 666 37.02 41.04 8.74
N ALA A 667 37.49 42.27 8.96
CA ALA A 667 38.89 42.51 9.30
C ALA A 667 39.31 41.84 10.60
N LYS A 668 38.50 41.93 11.68
CA LYS A 668 38.75 41.27 12.94
C LYS A 668 38.78 39.74 12.82
N LEU A 669 37.82 39.17 12.12
CA LEU A 669 37.73 37.74 11.92
C LEU A 669 38.95 37.21 11.16
N ARG A 670 39.39 37.90 10.12
CA ARG A 670 40.61 37.53 9.39
C ARG A 670 41.86 37.60 10.26
N GLN A 671 41.99 38.65 11.08
CA GLN A 671 43.11 38.77 12.02
C GLN A 671 43.15 37.59 13.01
N GLU A 672 42.02 37.23 13.63
CA GLU A 672 41.94 36.10 14.55
C GLU A 672 42.14 34.77 13.82
N LEU A 673 41.62 34.60 12.63
CA LEU A 673 41.81 33.40 11.80
C LEU A 673 43.30 33.23 11.43
N ASN A 674 43.99 34.30 11.02
CA ASN A 674 45.43 34.25 10.71
C ASN A 674 46.26 33.85 11.93
N GLN A 675 45.92 34.32 13.15
CA GLN A 675 46.57 33.89 14.37
C GLN A 675 46.33 32.40 14.65
N LEU A 676 45.09 31.94 14.46
CA LEU A 676 44.70 30.53 14.61
C LEU A 676 45.50 29.64 13.62
N VAL A 677 45.53 30.01 12.36
CA VAL A 677 46.26 29.30 11.29
C VAL A 677 47.72 29.17 11.56
N LYS A 678 48.37 30.25 11.99
CA LYS A 678 49.80 30.23 12.39
C LYS A 678 50.05 29.31 13.58
N LYS A 679 49.14 29.25 14.55
CA LYS A 679 49.22 28.39 15.74
C LYS A 679 49.01 26.92 15.38
N THR A 680 47.99 26.59 14.57
CA THR A 680 47.65 25.22 14.22
C THR A 680 48.43 24.68 13.03
N LYS A 681 49.09 25.54 12.26
CA LYS A 681 49.74 25.24 10.97
C LYS A 681 48.74 24.71 9.92
N SER A 682 47.44 25.06 10.03
CA SER A 682 46.42 24.68 9.05
C SER A 682 46.60 25.49 7.77
N THR A 683 46.11 24.95 6.66
CA THR A 683 46.07 25.65 5.36
C THR A 683 44.73 26.32 5.19
N VAL A 684 44.73 27.54 4.65
CA VAL A 684 43.49 28.24 4.29
C VAL A 684 43.37 28.38 2.78
N LEU A 685 42.26 27.90 2.23
CA LEU A 685 41.83 28.14 0.85
C LEU A 685 40.65 29.12 0.88
N LEU A 686 40.85 30.32 0.39
CA LEU A 686 39.90 31.41 0.48
C LEU A 686 39.44 31.90 -0.91
N VAL A 687 38.18 31.74 -1.25
CA VAL A 687 37.62 32.44 -2.40
C VAL A 687 37.15 33.82 -1.95
N GLY A 688 37.64 34.86 -2.58
CA GLY A 688 37.26 36.23 -2.35
C GLY A 688 36.77 36.92 -3.61
N GLN A 689 35.78 37.81 -3.46
CA GLN A 689 35.37 38.74 -4.49
C GLN A 689 35.90 40.15 -4.26
N ARG A 690 36.28 40.45 -3.03
CA ARG A 690 36.83 41.77 -2.64
C ARG A 690 38.35 41.70 -2.48
N ILE A 691 39.07 42.61 -3.10
CA ILE A 691 40.51 42.73 -2.98
C ILE A 691 40.93 42.92 -1.51
N ALA A 692 40.23 43.77 -0.76
CA ALA A 692 40.49 44.00 0.66
C ALA A 692 40.42 42.72 1.52
N SER A 693 39.70 41.69 1.08
CA SER A 693 39.62 40.42 1.83
C SER A 693 40.76 39.46 1.55
N ILE A 694 41.54 39.67 0.48
CA ILE A 694 42.58 38.72 0.04
C ILE A 694 43.96 39.30 -0.08
N MET A 695 44.11 40.61 0.02
CA MET A 695 45.40 41.30 -0.20
C MET A 695 46.50 40.85 0.79
N ASP A 696 46.12 40.42 2.00
CA ASP A 696 47.03 39.91 3.03
C ASP A 696 47.33 38.40 2.89
N ALA A 697 46.88 37.73 1.84
CA ALA A 697 47.11 36.31 1.62
C ALA A 697 48.58 36.05 1.22
N ASP A 698 49.12 34.93 1.73
CA ASP A 698 50.51 34.51 1.41
C ASP A 698 50.67 34.17 -0.09
N GLN A 699 49.59 33.74 -0.72
CA GLN A 699 49.52 33.46 -2.15
C GLN A 699 48.12 33.84 -2.70
N ILE A 700 48.11 34.56 -3.79
CA ILE A 700 46.88 34.86 -4.51
C ILE A 700 46.96 34.20 -5.89
N ILE A 701 45.89 33.50 -6.27
CA ILE A 701 45.70 32.85 -7.58
C ILE A 701 44.60 33.60 -8.32
N VAL A 702 44.94 34.15 -9.46
CA VAL A 702 44.00 34.87 -10.32
C VAL A 702 43.48 33.93 -11.39
N LEU A 703 42.15 33.72 -11.40
CA LEU A 703 41.46 32.87 -12.36
C LEU A 703 40.75 33.71 -13.41
N ASP A 704 40.94 33.37 -14.67
CA ASP A 704 40.20 33.93 -15.77
C ASP A 704 39.90 32.84 -16.79
N GLU A 705 38.61 32.74 -17.24
CA GLU A 705 38.12 31.71 -18.16
C GLU A 705 38.58 30.28 -17.82
N GLY A 706 38.62 29.96 -16.53
CA GLY A 706 39.01 28.64 -16.04
C GLY A 706 40.52 28.35 -16.04
N ARG A 707 41.38 29.33 -16.25
CA ARG A 707 42.84 29.22 -16.23
C ARG A 707 43.44 30.10 -15.17
N ILE A 708 44.62 29.72 -14.68
CA ILE A 708 45.44 30.58 -13.82
C ILE A 708 46.16 31.59 -14.72
N VAL A 709 45.85 32.88 -14.57
CA VAL A 709 46.49 33.98 -15.32
C VAL A 709 47.49 34.77 -14.46
N GLY A 710 47.51 34.58 -13.14
CA GLY A 710 48.45 35.19 -12.23
C GLY A 710 48.58 34.39 -10.93
N LYS A 711 49.80 34.32 -10.36
CA LYS A 711 50.08 33.64 -9.09
C LYS A 711 51.19 34.41 -8.39
N GLY A 712 50.99 34.84 -7.13
CA GLY A 712 51.95 35.58 -6.34
C GLY A 712 51.30 36.30 -5.17
N THR A 713 52.04 37.20 -4.54
CA THR A 713 51.52 38.11 -3.51
C THR A 713 50.79 39.30 -4.16
N HIS A 714 50.07 40.08 -3.35
CA HIS A 714 49.39 41.31 -3.81
C HIS A 714 50.37 42.25 -4.58
N GLU A 715 51.54 42.50 -3.99
CA GLU A 715 52.55 43.40 -4.58
C GLU A 715 53.09 42.87 -5.91
N GLU A 716 53.33 41.56 -6.01
CA GLU A 716 53.81 40.90 -7.23
C GLU A 716 52.76 40.95 -8.34
N LEU A 717 51.48 40.68 -8.02
CA LEU A 717 50.42 40.68 -8.97
C LEU A 717 50.03 42.07 -9.43
N MET A 718 50.13 43.07 -8.58
CA MET A 718 49.98 44.50 -8.96
C MET A 718 51.02 44.97 -9.98
N LYS A 719 52.16 44.25 -10.10
CA LYS A 719 53.22 44.56 -11.09
C LYS A 719 53.13 43.68 -12.34
N SER A 720 52.64 42.44 -12.19
CA SER A 720 52.79 41.40 -13.23
C SER A 720 51.51 40.92 -13.88
N CYS A 721 50.33 41.14 -13.26
CA CYS A 721 49.06 40.57 -13.74
C CYS A 721 48.04 41.65 -14.06
N GLN A 722 47.79 41.88 -15.35
CA GLN A 722 46.83 42.88 -15.81
C GLN A 722 45.41 42.64 -15.30
N VAL A 723 44.93 41.40 -15.34
CA VAL A 723 43.60 41.01 -14.84
C VAL A 723 43.46 41.34 -13.34
N TYR A 724 44.50 41.10 -12.54
CA TYR A 724 44.47 41.45 -11.12
C TYR A 724 44.42 42.96 -10.91
N GLN A 725 45.20 43.71 -11.67
CA GLN A 725 45.20 45.19 -11.62
C GLN A 725 43.82 45.74 -11.97
N GLU A 726 43.17 45.24 -13.03
CA GLU A 726 41.83 45.65 -13.44
C GLU A 726 40.79 45.41 -12.34
N ILE A 727 40.85 44.24 -11.67
CA ILE A 727 39.94 43.94 -10.56
C ILE A 727 40.26 44.85 -9.35
N ALA A 728 41.54 45.09 -9.04
CA ALA A 728 41.95 45.91 -7.92
C ALA A 728 41.51 47.40 -8.11
N TYR A 729 41.80 47.96 -9.27
CA TYR A 729 41.42 49.36 -9.57
C TYR A 729 39.93 49.58 -9.73
N SER A 730 39.16 48.52 -9.97
CA SER A 730 37.70 48.62 -10.00
C SER A 730 37.08 48.70 -8.60
N GLN A 731 37.79 48.30 -7.56
CA GLN A 731 37.28 48.18 -6.19
C GLN A 731 37.87 49.18 -5.20
N LEU A 732 39.14 49.54 -5.35
CA LEU A 732 39.89 50.39 -4.43
C LEU A 732 40.57 51.56 -5.16
N SER A 733 40.72 52.69 -4.46
CA SER A 733 41.51 53.81 -4.94
C SER A 733 43.00 53.50 -4.97
N LYS A 734 43.77 54.28 -5.74
CA LYS A 734 45.25 54.07 -5.78
C LYS A 734 45.92 54.24 -4.41
N GLU A 735 45.36 55.09 -3.56
CA GLU A 735 45.86 55.36 -2.20
C GLU A 735 45.59 54.19 -1.27
N GLU A 736 44.43 53.55 -1.38
CA GLU A 736 44.07 52.34 -0.57
C GLU A 736 44.83 51.09 -1.00
N LEU A 737 45.35 51.04 -2.23
CA LEU A 737 46.12 49.90 -2.73
C LEU A 737 47.63 49.98 -2.38
N SER A 738 48.13 51.15 -1.99
CA SER A 738 49.56 51.38 -1.71
C SER A 738 49.96 51.18 -0.26
N HIS A 739 49.03 50.94 0.65
CA HIS A 739 49.31 50.85 2.11
C HIS A 739 50.05 52.04 2.72
N GLU A 740 49.98 53.24 2.11
CA GLU A 740 50.49 54.49 2.67
C GLU A 740 49.45 55.34 3.35
#